data_0c5a68b23af0bc2e98477cb97eda224b
#
_entry.id   0c5a68b23af0bc2e98477cb97eda224b
#
_cell.length_a   1.000
_cell.length_b   1.000
_cell.length_c   1.000
_cell.angle_alpha   90.00
_cell.angle_beta   90.00
_cell.angle_gamma   90.00
#
_symmetry.space_group_name_H-M   'P 1'
#
loop_
_entity.id
_entity.type
_entity.pdbx_description
1 polymer ?
#
loop_
_entity_poly.entity_id
_entity_poly.type
_entity_poly.pdbx_seq_one_letter_code
_entity_poly.pdbx_strand_id
1 'polypeptide(L)'
;MALKEYLYTQVAERRLSVADAKQYLRELSTAAGPHDIAVIGMAGRFPEAPDLTAYWDNLRAGRASIRDLPDSRKPNALDFIRRFHQDDLRREGRINPDGSLRIDFARRGYLDQVDQFDAAFFGVGPREAAAMDPNQRVFLEVAYAALEDAGYGGRRVHGRQVGTFVGIDHVEELKYKRLAAKDPLAVTGTWPGILASRLAYLFDLRGPSMVIDTACSSGLVSVHQACRALRQQECELAIAGGLSSFYYEATTFSSEQRELESIESPDDTVRTFDRRAKGTTWGEGIGVVVLKPLDAAIRDGDLVHAVIRGSAVNNDGASNGITAPNADAQEQLLLSAWQDAQVDPRSITYVEAHGTGTVLGDPIEVRALTNAFRRHTPDRQFCGLGSVKPNIGHLVGASGMASLLKVILMIEHGEFVPSVNIDDPNAFIDFVGSPAYVCDRTTAWTPDPGGVRRAGVNSFGFSGTNAHVVLEQPPAQAAVEDGRAAYIFTVSAKTPDLLRRLIHATATRLATAVAPALSALSFTSTVGRGHYEHRVAIRAATITELVAALRALADEVPEGGPVPAGVWRGECRVVSERKQVISSGELTETTRRQLSARADLAVTAALAAPSGDGLDAVCELYVAGADVPWSRLFDGIPVRTAALPVYPFD
;
A
#
# COMPACT_ATOMS: atom_id res chain seq x y z
N MET A 1 -5.58 21.67 -34.11
CA MET A 1 -4.16 21.53 -34.50
C MET A 1 -3.36 21.50 -33.22
N ALA A 2 -2.64 20.40 -32.95
CA ALA A 2 -1.85 20.34 -31.73
C ALA A 2 -0.76 21.43 -31.75
N LEU A 3 -0.48 22.06 -30.62
CA LEU A 3 0.49 23.14 -30.49
C LEU A 3 1.89 22.78 -31.06
N LYS A 4 2.26 21.48 -30.96
CA LYS A 4 3.47 20.96 -31.60
C LYS A 4 3.44 21.13 -33.14
N GLU A 5 2.33 20.80 -33.80
CA GLU A 5 2.18 20.97 -35.25
C GLU A 5 2.23 22.45 -35.64
N TYR A 6 1.63 23.31 -34.82
CA TYR A 6 1.73 24.76 -35.01
C TYR A 6 3.19 25.25 -34.95
N LEU A 7 3.96 24.84 -33.92
CA LEU A 7 5.37 25.19 -33.79
C LEU A 7 6.21 24.65 -34.96
N TYR A 8 5.97 23.41 -35.40
CA TYR A 8 6.64 22.87 -36.60
C TYR A 8 6.31 23.66 -37.87
N THR A 9 5.05 24.08 -38.05
CA THR A 9 4.64 24.92 -39.16
C THR A 9 5.36 26.26 -39.10
N GLN A 10 5.44 26.91 -37.95
CA GLN A 10 6.14 28.21 -37.79
C GLN A 10 7.64 28.09 -38.07
N VAL A 11 8.27 26.96 -37.73
CA VAL A 11 9.68 26.70 -38.07
C VAL A 11 9.85 26.45 -39.56
N ALA A 12 8.97 25.65 -40.18
CA ALA A 12 8.99 25.35 -41.60
C ALA A 12 8.80 26.62 -42.43
N GLU A 13 7.92 27.53 -41.98
CA GLU A 13 7.68 28.84 -42.61
C GLU A 13 8.77 29.90 -42.29
N ARG A 14 9.82 29.51 -41.57
CA ARG A 14 10.91 30.40 -41.12
C ARG A 14 10.47 31.60 -40.25
N ARG A 15 9.30 31.51 -39.64
CA ARG A 15 8.76 32.52 -38.70
C ARG A 15 9.26 32.34 -37.28
N LEU A 16 9.80 31.18 -36.95
CA LEU A 16 10.38 30.83 -35.65
C LEU A 16 11.70 30.09 -35.86
N SER A 17 12.72 30.41 -35.05
CA SER A 17 13.95 29.64 -35.10
C SER A 17 13.78 28.24 -34.46
N VAL A 18 14.60 27.26 -34.89
CA VAL A 18 14.63 25.94 -34.29
C VAL A 18 15.01 26.00 -32.78
N ALA A 19 15.86 26.97 -32.41
CA ALA A 19 16.27 27.19 -31.03
C ALA A 19 15.10 27.69 -30.18
N ASP A 20 14.36 28.68 -30.66
CA ASP A 20 13.19 29.24 -29.96
C ASP A 20 12.06 28.22 -29.90
N ALA A 21 11.82 27.46 -30.96
CA ALA A 21 10.83 26.37 -30.95
C ALA A 21 11.17 25.29 -29.91
N LYS A 22 12.45 24.91 -29.80
CA LYS A 22 12.93 24.00 -28.75
C LYS A 22 12.79 24.60 -27.35
N GLN A 23 13.05 25.92 -27.20
CA GLN A 23 12.84 26.61 -25.94
C GLN A 23 11.36 26.62 -25.54
N TYR A 24 10.46 27.02 -26.44
CA TYR A 24 9.01 26.98 -26.20
C TYR A 24 8.49 25.55 -25.90
N LEU A 25 9.01 24.54 -26.59
CA LEU A 25 8.67 23.14 -26.28
C LEU A 25 9.17 22.71 -24.89
N ARG A 26 10.32 23.21 -24.44
CA ARG A 26 10.82 22.99 -23.07
C ARG A 26 9.97 23.72 -22.04
N GLU A 27 9.67 25.00 -22.26
CA GLU A 27 8.82 25.81 -21.39
C GLU A 27 7.40 25.21 -21.27
N LEU A 28 6.87 24.69 -22.35
CA LEU A 28 5.59 23.98 -22.37
C LEU A 28 5.66 22.62 -21.64
N SER A 29 6.78 21.92 -21.72
CA SER A 29 6.98 20.68 -20.96
C SER A 29 7.17 20.94 -19.47
N THR A 30 7.68 22.12 -19.09
CA THR A 30 7.76 22.55 -17.68
C THR A 30 6.45 23.17 -17.17
N ALA A 31 5.58 23.65 -18.07
CA ALA A 31 4.23 24.11 -17.75
C ALA A 31 3.19 22.98 -17.78
N ALA A 32 3.53 21.81 -18.34
CA ALA A 32 2.75 20.59 -18.10
C ALA A 32 2.86 20.23 -16.61
N GLY A 33 1.75 19.91 -15.98
CA GLY A 33 1.70 19.52 -14.57
C GLY A 33 2.70 18.41 -14.21
N PRO A 34 2.84 18.08 -12.95
CA PRO A 34 3.85 17.14 -12.46
C PRO A 34 3.77 15.82 -13.23
N HIS A 35 4.87 15.45 -13.89
CA HIS A 35 4.90 14.20 -14.67
C HIS A 35 5.19 13.00 -13.78
N ASP A 36 6.22 13.09 -12.93
CA ASP A 36 6.69 12.02 -12.07
C ASP A 36 5.90 12.00 -10.77
N ILE A 37 5.46 10.82 -10.38
CA ILE A 37 4.66 10.62 -9.16
C ILE A 37 5.46 9.81 -8.15
N ALA A 38 5.65 10.37 -6.96
CA ALA A 38 6.29 9.71 -5.84
C ALA A 38 5.29 8.78 -5.11
N VAL A 39 5.73 7.58 -4.77
CA VAL A 39 5.12 6.73 -3.75
C VAL A 39 5.71 7.16 -2.42
N ILE A 40 4.93 7.82 -1.57
CA ILE A 40 5.40 8.40 -0.29
C ILE A 40 4.95 7.61 0.93
N GLY A 41 4.08 6.63 0.75
CA GLY A 41 3.64 5.71 1.78
C GLY A 41 3.03 4.46 1.19
N MET A 42 3.14 3.37 1.92
CA MET A 42 2.65 2.07 1.48
C MET A 42 2.31 1.16 2.65
N ALA A 43 1.29 0.34 2.48
CA ALA A 43 0.92 -0.72 3.41
C ALA A 43 0.27 -1.89 2.67
N GLY A 44 0.31 -3.07 3.27
CA GLY A 44 -0.33 -4.25 2.70
C GLY A 44 -0.44 -5.37 3.71
N ARG A 45 -1.43 -6.25 3.48
CA ARG A 45 -1.60 -7.54 4.16
C ARG A 45 -1.74 -8.62 3.10
N PHE A 46 -0.88 -9.62 3.18
CA PHE A 46 -0.80 -10.72 2.22
C PHE A 46 -0.75 -12.07 2.96
N PRO A 47 -0.92 -13.21 2.28
CA PRO A 47 -0.82 -14.52 2.91
C PRO A 47 0.46 -14.68 3.73
N GLU A 48 0.31 -15.04 5.01
CA GLU A 48 1.40 -15.16 6.00
C GLU A 48 2.28 -13.90 6.16
N ALA A 49 1.75 -12.74 5.75
CA ALA A 49 2.43 -11.47 5.85
C ALA A 49 1.44 -10.37 6.33
N PRO A 50 1.36 -10.13 7.64
CA PRO A 50 0.47 -9.12 8.22
C PRO A 50 0.91 -7.68 7.89
N ASP A 51 2.14 -7.49 7.43
CA ASP A 51 2.73 -6.23 7.03
C ASP A 51 3.76 -6.39 5.90
N LEU A 52 4.29 -5.29 5.40
CA LEU A 52 5.26 -5.31 4.31
C LEU A 52 6.65 -5.82 4.70
N THR A 53 7.01 -5.80 5.99
CA THR A 53 8.27 -6.39 6.47
C THR A 53 8.21 -7.92 6.35
N ALA A 54 7.15 -8.52 6.87
CA ALA A 54 6.91 -9.96 6.73
C ALA A 54 6.74 -10.37 5.26
N TYR A 55 6.09 -9.51 4.45
CA TYR A 55 5.96 -9.75 3.01
C TYR A 55 7.32 -9.79 2.32
N TRP A 56 8.20 -8.83 2.59
CA TRP A 56 9.57 -8.83 2.07
C TRP A 56 10.36 -10.05 2.48
N ASP A 57 10.34 -10.40 3.77
CA ASP A 57 11.06 -11.55 4.29
C ASP A 57 10.61 -12.86 3.63
N ASN A 58 9.31 -13.05 3.43
CA ASN A 58 8.75 -14.20 2.74
C ASN A 58 9.18 -14.26 1.26
N LEU A 59 9.13 -13.13 0.55
CA LEU A 59 9.55 -13.05 -0.85
C LEU A 59 11.05 -13.33 -1.00
N ARG A 60 11.88 -12.74 -0.15
CA ARG A 60 13.33 -12.90 -0.15
C ARG A 60 13.75 -14.35 0.15
N ALA A 61 13.01 -15.01 1.02
CA ALA A 61 13.20 -16.43 1.35
C ALA A 61 12.64 -17.38 0.28
N GLY A 62 11.96 -16.89 -0.76
CA GLY A 62 11.29 -17.73 -1.75
C GLY A 62 10.16 -18.57 -1.17
N ARG A 63 9.43 -18.04 -0.17
CA ARG A 63 8.35 -18.77 0.49
C ARG A 63 7.10 -18.80 -0.39
N ALA A 64 6.48 -19.98 -0.49
CA ALA A 64 5.13 -20.16 -1.05
C ALA A 64 4.12 -20.23 0.10
N SER A 65 3.21 -19.27 0.18
CA SER A 65 2.19 -19.12 1.24
C SER A 65 0.82 -19.65 0.81
N ILE A 66 0.80 -20.68 -0.05
CA ILE A 66 -0.40 -21.42 -0.44
C ILE A 66 -0.63 -22.52 0.59
N ARG A 67 -1.73 -22.44 1.32
CA ARG A 67 -1.99 -23.27 2.49
C ARG A 67 -3.47 -23.65 2.63
N ASP A 68 -3.76 -24.55 3.56
CA ASP A 68 -5.12 -24.86 3.97
C ASP A 68 -5.78 -23.65 4.64
N LEU A 69 -7.13 -23.61 4.60
CA LEU A 69 -7.88 -22.55 5.29
C LEU A 69 -7.49 -22.53 6.78
N PRO A 70 -7.10 -21.38 7.35
CA PRO A 70 -6.75 -21.25 8.76
C PRO A 70 -7.85 -21.77 9.68
N ASP A 71 -7.48 -22.49 10.73
CA ASP A 71 -8.45 -23.08 11.68
C ASP A 71 -9.34 -22.02 12.34
N SER A 72 -8.82 -20.83 12.58
CA SER A 72 -9.58 -19.68 13.09
C SER A 72 -10.75 -19.27 12.20
N ARG A 73 -10.67 -19.51 10.89
CA ARG A 73 -11.68 -19.13 9.90
C ARG A 73 -12.70 -20.24 9.59
N LYS A 74 -12.35 -21.50 9.86
CA LYS A 74 -13.22 -22.65 9.55
C LYS A 74 -14.62 -22.56 10.17
N PRO A 75 -14.81 -22.14 11.45
CA PRO A 75 -16.14 -22.02 12.04
C PRO A 75 -17.05 -21.07 11.26
N ASN A 76 -16.56 -19.90 10.87
CA ASN A 76 -17.33 -18.91 10.10
C ASN A 76 -17.66 -19.41 8.70
N ALA A 77 -16.70 -20.07 8.02
CA ALA A 77 -16.88 -20.65 6.70
C ALA A 77 -17.95 -21.78 6.74
N LEU A 78 -17.88 -22.68 7.72
CA LEU A 78 -18.84 -23.76 7.89
C LEU A 78 -20.24 -23.24 8.23
N ASP A 79 -20.35 -22.18 9.05
CA ASP A 79 -21.64 -21.54 9.35
C ASP A 79 -22.26 -20.91 8.09
N PHE A 80 -21.44 -20.20 7.29
CA PHE A 80 -21.87 -19.65 6.01
C PHE A 80 -22.39 -20.74 5.07
N ILE A 81 -21.61 -21.80 4.86
CA ILE A 81 -21.97 -22.93 3.99
C ILE A 81 -23.26 -23.59 4.49
N ARG A 82 -23.41 -23.81 5.80
CA ARG A 82 -24.63 -24.38 6.39
C ARG A 82 -25.85 -23.49 6.14
N ARG A 83 -25.72 -22.18 6.16
CA ARG A 83 -26.84 -21.25 5.96
C ARG A 83 -27.28 -21.11 4.51
N PHE A 84 -26.34 -21.12 3.58
CA PHE A 84 -26.62 -20.76 2.19
C PHE A 84 -26.56 -21.92 1.19
N HIS A 85 -25.95 -23.05 1.56
CA HIS A 85 -25.77 -24.23 0.69
C HIS A 85 -26.37 -25.49 1.23
N GLN A 86 -27.43 -25.40 2.03
CA GLN A 86 -28.04 -26.57 2.71
C GLN A 86 -28.58 -27.61 1.72
N ASP A 87 -29.18 -27.16 0.63
CA ASP A 87 -29.76 -28.06 -0.38
C ASP A 87 -28.67 -28.77 -1.19
N ASP A 88 -27.59 -28.09 -1.48
CA ASP A 88 -26.42 -28.66 -2.14
C ASP A 88 -25.73 -29.69 -1.24
N LEU A 89 -25.55 -29.37 0.04
CA LEU A 89 -25.02 -30.30 1.04
C LEU A 89 -25.83 -31.61 1.15
N ARG A 90 -27.16 -31.50 1.13
CA ARG A 90 -28.04 -32.65 1.17
C ARG A 90 -27.96 -33.46 -0.12
N ARG A 91 -28.01 -32.83 -1.27
CA ARG A 91 -27.93 -33.45 -2.59
C ARG A 91 -26.64 -34.24 -2.77
N GLU A 92 -25.50 -33.68 -2.28
CA GLU A 92 -24.18 -34.28 -2.40
C GLU A 92 -23.84 -35.23 -1.22
N GLY A 93 -24.76 -35.43 -0.26
CA GLY A 93 -24.54 -36.30 0.87
C GLY A 93 -23.41 -35.88 1.79
N ARG A 94 -23.15 -34.56 1.89
CA ARG A 94 -22.04 -33.96 2.67
C ARG A 94 -22.41 -33.69 4.13
N ILE A 95 -23.54 -34.11 4.59
CA ILE A 95 -23.96 -34.01 5.99
C ILE A 95 -23.82 -35.39 6.64
N ASN A 96 -23.01 -35.51 7.66
CA ASN A 96 -22.84 -36.74 8.43
C ASN A 96 -24.09 -37.03 9.29
N PRO A 97 -24.30 -38.29 9.75
CA PRO A 97 -25.41 -38.63 10.63
C PRO A 97 -25.49 -37.83 11.93
N ASP A 98 -24.36 -37.34 12.43
CA ASP A 98 -24.24 -36.47 13.61
C ASP A 98 -24.48 -34.96 13.31
N GLY A 99 -24.80 -34.63 12.06
CA GLY A 99 -25.02 -33.26 11.60
C GLY A 99 -23.73 -32.44 11.29
N SER A 100 -22.55 -33.05 11.45
CA SER A 100 -21.31 -32.42 11.01
C SER A 100 -21.19 -32.39 9.48
N LEU A 101 -20.42 -31.42 8.96
CA LEU A 101 -20.23 -31.25 7.53
C LEU A 101 -18.91 -31.87 7.07
N ARG A 102 -18.95 -32.57 5.94
CA ARG A 102 -17.78 -33.05 5.21
C ARG A 102 -17.42 -32.03 4.12
N ILE A 103 -16.55 -31.09 4.47
CA ILE A 103 -16.13 -30.03 3.58
C ILE A 103 -14.60 -30.04 3.46
N ASP A 104 -14.14 -30.13 2.24
CA ASP A 104 -12.74 -29.91 1.89
C ASP A 104 -12.59 -28.49 1.38
N PHE A 105 -11.74 -27.70 2.03
CA PHE A 105 -11.40 -26.36 1.56
C PHE A 105 -10.19 -26.43 0.62
N ALA A 106 -10.26 -25.71 -0.49
CA ALA A 106 -9.13 -25.59 -1.41
C ALA A 106 -7.95 -24.93 -0.71
N ARG A 107 -6.72 -25.33 -1.07
CA ARG A 107 -5.52 -24.63 -0.63
C ARG A 107 -5.37 -23.35 -1.42
N ARG A 108 -5.15 -22.25 -0.74
CA ARG A 108 -5.08 -20.89 -1.34
C ARG A 108 -4.13 -19.99 -0.56
N GLY A 109 -3.88 -18.82 -1.07
CA GLY A 109 -3.22 -17.75 -0.33
C GLY A 109 -4.21 -17.09 0.63
N TYR A 110 -4.37 -17.61 1.84
CA TYR A 110 -5.32 -17.10 2.83
C TYR A 110 -4.69 -16.07 3.75
N LEU A 111 -5.44 -14.99 4.06
CA LEU A 111 -5.18 -14.12 5.21
C LEU A 111 -5.58 -14.83 6.51
N ASP A 112 -4.86 -14.57 7.60
CA ASP A 112 -5.14 -15.21 8.91
C ASP A 112 -6.43 -14.69 9.54
N GLN A 113 -6.62 -13.36 9.46
CA GLN A 113 -7.72 -12.65 10.11
C GLN A 113 -8.39 -11.71 9.12
N VAL A 114 -9.68 -11.84 8.95
CA VAL A 114 -10.51 -11.01 8.08
C VAL A 114 -11.77 -10.49 8.80
N ASP A 115 -12.02 -10.97 10.00
CA ASP A 115 -13.22 -10.69 10.80
C ASP A 115 -12.97 -9.64 11.89
N GLN A 116 -11.70 -9.33 12.19
CA GLN A 116 -11.32 -8.31 13.18
C GLN A 116 -11.27 -6.92 12.55
N PHE A 117 -11.62 -5.92 13.35
CA PHE A 117 -11.64 -4.52 12.96
C PHE A 117 -11.65 -3.62 14.18
N ASP A 118 -10.72 -2.71 14.28
CA ASP A 118 -10.70 -1.69 15.35
C ASP A 118 -11.76 -0.60 15.11
N ALA A 119 -13.03 -0.98 15.31
CA ALA A 119 -14.17 -0.09 15.12
C ALA A 119 -14.09 1.16 16.02
N ALA A 120 -13.53 1.02 17.22
CA ALA A 120 -13.37 2.12 18.16
C ALA A 120 -12.35 3.16 17.65
N PHE A 121 -11.30 2.71 16.98
CA PHE A 121 -10.34 3.60 16.33
C PHE A 121 -11.01 4.51 15.30
N PHE A 122 -11.86 3.95 14.46
CA PHE A 122 -12.56 4.69 13.40
C PHE A 122 -13.84 5.40 13.88
N GLY A 123 -14.20 5.28 15.16
CA GLY A 123 -15.44 5.84 15.69
C GLY A 123 -16.71 5.18 15.13
N VAL A 124 -16.60 3.95 14.65
CA VAL A 124 -17.72 3.16 14.10
C VAL A 124 -18.40 2.39 15.21
N GLY A 125 -19.73 2.48 15.29
CA GLY A 125 -20.49 1.75 16.30
C GLY A 125 -20.46 0.23 16.07
N PRO A 126 -20.52 -0.60 17.13
CA PRO A 126 -20.41 -2.07 17.01
C PRO A 126 -21.41 -2.70 16.04
N ARG A 127 -22.66 -2.20 16.01
CA ARG A 127 -23.70 -2.69 15.10
C ARG A 127 -23.38 -2.35 13.64
N GLU A 128 -22.87 -1.13 13.38
CA GLU A 128 -22.45 -0.74 12.05
C GLU A 128 -21.23 -1.57 11.61
N ALA A 129 -20.23 -1.72 12.47
CA ALA A 129 -19.05 -2.53 12.20
C ALA A 129 -19.41 -3.99 11.82
N ALA A 130 -20.37 -4.58 12.54
CA ALA A 130 -20.87 -5.93 12.24
C ALA A 130 -21.62 -6.01 10.89
N ALA A 131 -22.21 -4.91 10.41
CA ALA A 131 -22.90 -4.85 9.13
C ALA A 131 -21.96 -4.49 7.94
N MET A 132 -20.72 -4.10 8.23
CA MET A 132 -19.73 -3.77 7.21
C MET A 132 -19.11 -5.01 6.59
N ASP A 133 -18.98 -5.00 5.27
CA ASP A 133 -18.20 -5.99 4.54
C ASP A 133 -16.75 -6.05 5.09
N PRO A 134 -16.17 -7.25 5.29
CA PRO A 134 -14.78 -7.40 5.70
C PRO A 134 -13.80 -6.60 4.84
N ASN A 135 -14.04 -6.50 3.53
CA ASN A 135 -13.22 -5.72 2.62
C ASN A 135 -13.18 -4.23 3.01
N GLN A 136 -14.32 -3.63 3.39
CA GLN A 136 -14.35 -2.24 3.86
C GLN A 136 -13.54 -2.06 5.15
N ARG A 137 -13.65 -3.02 6.08
CA ARG A 137 -12.96 -2.98 7.38
C ARG A 137 -11.45 -3.03 7.20
N VAL A 138 -10.95 -4.04 6.48
CA VAL A 138 -9.51 -4.21 6.24
C VAL A 138 -8.94 -3.06 5.40
N PHE A 139 -9.71 -2.56 4.40
CA PHE A 139 -9.27 -1.41 3.61
C PHE A 139 -9.04 -0.17 4.46
N LEU A 140 -9.93 0.14 5.42
CA LEU A 140 -9.77 1.29 6.31
C LEU A 140 -8.48 1.22 7.12
N GLU A 141 -8.15 0.07 7.70
CA GLU A 141 -6.94 -0.12 8.49
C GLU A 141 -5.67 -0.01 7.64
N VAL A 142 -5.64 -0.69 6.48
CA VAL A 142 -4.45 -0.67 5.60
C VAL A 142 -4.27 0.70 4.95
N ALA A 143 -5.35 1.39 4.56
CA ALA A 143 -5.26 2.74 4.03
C ALA A 143 -4.76 3.75 5.08
N TYR A 144 -5.20 3.62 6.33
CA TYR A 144 -4.68 4.44 7.42
C TYR A 144 -3.21 4.13 7.71
N ALA A 145 -2.81 2.86 7.70
CA ALA A 145 -1.41 2.48 7.86
C ALA A 145 -0.52 3.09 6.75
N ALA A 146 -0.99 3.09 5.49
CA ALA A 146 -0.28 3.74 4.39
C ALA A 146 -0.18 5.28 4.56
N LEU A 147 -1.24 5.92 5.09
CA LEU A 147 -1.19 7.34 5.43
C LEU A 147 -0.20 7.64 6.57
N GLU A 148 -0.14 6.78 7.58
CA GLU A 148 0.88 6.93 8.64
C GLU A 148 2.29 6.70 8.11
N ASP A 149 2.50 5.71 7.27
CA ASP A 149 3.80 5.47 6.64
C ASP A 149 4.26 6.70 5.83
N ALA A 150 3.33 7.32 5.10
CA ALA A 150 3.56 8.59 4.41
C ALA A 150 3.83 9.79 5.35
N GLY A 151 3.62 9.65 6.66
CA GLY A 151 3.69 10.78 7.60
C GLY A 151 2.45 11.70 7.54
N TYR A 152 1.32 11.18 7.10
CA TYR A 152 0.04 11.89 7.00
C TYR A 152 -1.02 11.32 7.95
N GLY A 153 -0.61 10.67 9.03
CA GLY A 153 -1.50 10.15 10.07
C GLY A 153 -2.28 11.24 10.81
N GLY A 154 -3.28 10.81 11.56
CA GLY A 154 -4.12 11.69 12.37
C GLY A 154 -4.93 12.68 11.54
N ARG A 155 -4.88 13.97 11.91
CA ARG A 155 -5.67 15.04 11.26
C ARG A 155 -4.96 15.74 10.10
N ARG A 156 -3.75 15.33 9.73
CA ARG A 156 -2.95 16.04 8.73
C ARG A 156 -3.61 16.07 7.33
N VAL A 157 -4.45 15.09 7.02
CA VAL A 157 -5.18 15.01 5.73
C VAL A 157 -6.57 15.64 5.76
N HIS A 158 -7.11 16.00 6.94
CA HIS A 158 -8.48 16.48 7.07
C HIS A 158 -8.70 17.78 6.30
N GLY A 159 -9.77 17.83 5.53
CA GLY A 159 -10.18 19.00 4.74
C GLY A 159 -9.39 19.17 3.44
N ARG A 160 -8.44 18.28 3.14
CA ARG A 160 -7.54 18.39 1.98
C ARG A 160 -8.12 17.71 0.72
N GLN A 161 -7.62 18.13 -0.43
CA GLN A 161 -7.95 17.53 -1.74
C GLN A 161 -7.16 16.21 -1.92
N VAL A 162 -7.60 15.16 -1.20
CA VAL A 162 -7.02 13.82 -1.29
C VAL A 162 -7.96 12.91 -2.07
N GLY A 163 -7.46 12.33 -3.17
CA GLY A 163 -8.19 11.36 -3.97
C GLY A 163 -8.12 9.95 -3.39
N THR A 164 -9.15 9.13 -3.58
CA THR A 164 -9.20 7.73 -3.17
C THR A 164 -9.64 6.87 -4.35
N PHE A 165 -8.78 5.95 -4.81
CA PHE A 165 -9.00 5.09 -5.97
C PHE A 165 -8.79 3.63 -5.54
N VAL A 166 -9.83 2.80 -5.61
CA VAL A 166 -9.78 1.44 -5.07
C VAL A 166 -10.17 0.41 -6.11
N GLY A 167 -9.23 -0.44 -6.48
CA GLY A 167 -9.45 -1.59 -7.35
C GLY A 167 -10.02 -2.76 -6.55
N ILE A 168 -11.11 -3.32 -7.02
CA ILE A 168 -11.77 -4.49 -6.40
C ILE A 168 -12.16 -5.52 -7.47
N ASP A 169 -12.60 -6.67 -7.01
CA ASP A 169 -13.47 -7.57 -7.75
C ASP A 169 -14.81 -7.73 -7.03
N HIS A 170 -15.91 -7.86 -7.77
CA HIS A 170 -17.26 -7.88 -7.19
C HIS A 170 -17.81 -9.28 -6.87
N VAL A 171 -17.04 -10.33 -7.12
CA VAL A 171 -17.55 -11.72 -7.08
C VAL A 171 -18.05 -12.10 -5.68
N GLU A 172 -17.38 -11.66 -4.63
CA GLU A 172 -17.67 -12.06 -3.25
C GLU A 172 -18.61 -11.11 -2.49
N GLU A 173 -18.77 -9.87 -2.93
CA GLU A 173 -19.63 -8.88 -2.28
C GLU A 173 -21.09 -9.38 -2.13
N LEU A 174 -21.59 -10.09 -3.14
CA LEU A 174 -22.95 -10.64 -3.13
C LEU A 174 -23.17 -11.62 -1.97
N LYS A 175 -22.14 -12.34 -1.52
CA LYS A 175 -22.24 -13.30 -0.42
C LYS A 175 -22.43 -12.60 0.91
N TYR A 176 -21.62 -11.58 1.21
CA TYR A 176 -21.75 -10.82 2.45
C TYR A 176 -23.04 -10.02 2.50
N LYS A 177 -23.48 -9.45 1.38
CA LYS A 177 -24.75 -8.76 1.26
C LYS A 177 -25.94 -9.65 1.65
N ARG A 178 -25.89 -10.95 1.35
CA ARG A 178 -26.91 -11.92 1.81
C ARG A 178 -26.88 -12.15 3.32
N LEU A 179 -25.68 -12.17 3.94
CA LEU A 179 -25.52 -12.31 5.39
C LEU A 179 -26.11 -11.12 6.14
N ALA A 180 -25.82 -9.91 5.67
CA ALA A 180 -26.20 -8.66 6.32
C ALA A 180 -27.61 -8.15 5.93
N ALA A 181 -28.29 -8.78 4.97
CA ALA A 181 -29.50 -8.27 4.29
C ALA A 181 -30.69 -7.91 5.18
N LYS A 182 -30.70 -8.32 6.46
CA LYS A 182 -31.78 -8.00 7.42
C LYS A 182 -31.51 -6.73 8.23
N ASP A 183 -30.31 -6.16 8.17
CA ASP A 183 -29.96 -4.92 8.87
C ASP A 183 -30.00 -3.73 7.91
N PRO A 184 -30.72 -2.63 8.21
CA PRO A 184 -30.72 -1.43 7.39
C PRO A 184 -29.32 -0.82 7.17
N LEU A 185 -28.39 -1.04 8.10
CA LEU A 185 -26.99 -0.59 7.97
C LEU A 185 -26.20 -1.42 6.94
N ALA A 186 -26.72 -2.57 6.51
CA ALA A 186 -26.09 -3.36 5.45
C ALA A 186 -25.96 -2.60 4.13
N VAL A 187 -26.85 -1.66 3.84
CA VAL A 187 -26.77 -0.83 2.62
C VAL A 187 -25.44 -0.07 2.56
N THR A 188 -25.09 0.63 3.65
CA THR A 188 -23.81 1.36 3.72
C THR A 188 -22.62 0.43 3.96
N GLY A 189 -22.84 -0.71 4.60
CA GLY A 189 -21.81 -1.71 4.88
C GLY A 189 -21.39 -2.55 3.66
N THR A 190 -22.26 -2.66 2.64
CA THR A 190 -22.02 -3.57 1.50
C THR A 190 -22.08 -2.90 0.13
N TRP A 191 -22.35 -1.60 0.04
CA TRP A 191 -22.38 -0.91 -1.25
C TRP A 191 -20.97 -0.63 -1.75
N PRO A 192 -20.59 -1.05 -2.98
CA PRO A 192 -19.22 -0.94 -3.48
C PRO A 192 -18.65 0.46 -3.42
N GLY A 193 -19.39 1.46 -3.89
CA GLY A 193 -18.96 2.86 -3.87
C GLY A 193 -18.68 3.41 -2.47
N ILE A 194 -19.29 2.84 -1.41
CA ILE A 194 -19.04 3.23 -0.03
C ILE A 194 -17.63 2.83 0.43
N LEU A 195 -17.04 1.80 -0.13
CA LEU A 195 -15.69 1.35 0.22
C LEU A 195 -14.67 2.49 0.12
N ALA A 196 -14.61 3.19 -1.01
CA ALA A 196 -13.71 4.33 -1.19
C ALA A 196 -14.19 5.59 -0.43
N SER A 197 -15.50 5.89 -0.49
CA SER A 197 -16.05 7.12 0.11
C SER A 197 -16.15 7.06 1.63
N ARG A 198 -16.14 5.88 2.27
CA ARG A 198 -16.10 5.76 3.73
C ARG A 198 -14.78 6.29 4.29
N LEU A 199 -13.65 6.00 3.64
CA LEU A 199 -12.36 6.59 4.01
C LEU A 199 -12.42 8.12 3.88
N ALA A 200 -12.96 8.62 2.76
CA ALA A 200 -13.11 10.06 2.54
C ALA A 200 -14.00 10.71 3.61
N TYR A 201 -15.09 10.06 4.00
CA TYR A 201 -15.98 10.55 5.06
C TYR A 201 -15.30 10.60 6.43
N LEU A 202 -14.59 9.52 6.83
CA LEU A 202 -13.98 9.41 8.16
C LEU A 202 -12.83 10.41 8.35
N PHE A 203 -12.11 10.74 7.29
CA PHE A 203 -10.95 11.63 7.34
C PHE A 203 -11.16 12.99 6.66
N ASP A 204 -12.41 13.35 6.32
CA ASP A 204 -12.76 14.61 5.61
C ASP A 204 -11.88 14.83 4.37
N LEU A 205 -11.73 13.81 3.52
CA LEU A 205 -11.00 13.91 2.27
C LEU A 205 -11.92 14.45 1.18
N ARG A 206 -11.47 15.42 0.38
CA ARG A 206 -12.31 16.17 -0.55
C ARG A 206 -11.95 16.00 -2.02
N GLY A 207 -11.04 15.10 -2.34
CA GLY A 207 -10.69 14.74 -3.72
C GLY A 207 -11.65 13.71 -4.33
N PRO A 208 -11.40 13.28 -5.59
CA PRO A 208 -12.18 12.23 -6.24
C PRO A 208 -12.15 10.94 -5.41
N SER A 209 -13.30 10.25 -5.32
CA SER A 209 -13.41 8.97 -4.60
C SER A 209 -14.16 7.97 -5.46
N MET A 210 -13.48 6.88 -5.86
CA MET A 210 -14.07 5.91 -6.77
C MET A 210 -13.55 4.50 -6.57
N VAL A 211 -14.41 3.55 -6.91
CA VAL A 211 -14.11 2.12 -6.97
C VAL A 211 -13.99 1.71 -8.44
N ILE A 212 -13.02 0.87 -8.74
CA ILE A 212 -12.65 0.46 -10.10
C ILE A 212 -12.70 -1.06 -10.16
N ASP A 213 -13.44 -1.58 -11.13
CA ASP A 213 -13.44 -3.02 -11.44
C ASP A 213 -13.06 -3.22 -12.90
N THR A 214 -11.89 -3.78 -13.10
CA THR A 214 -11.37 -4.27 -14.38
C THR A 214 -10.79 -5.68 -14.19
N ALA A 215 -11.38 -6.44 -13.26
CA ALA A 215 -10.93 -7.76 -12.85
C ALA A 215 -9.46 -7.74 -12.32
N CYS A 216 -8.61 -8.64 -12.83
CA CYS A 216 -7.24 -8.79 -12.34
C CYS A 216 -6.36 -7.54 -12.48
N SER A 217 -6.72 -6.58 -13.34
CA SER A 217 -5.96 -5.33 -13.51
C SER A 217 -6.42 -4.18 -12.60
N SER A 218 -7.51 -4.35 -11.83
CA SER A 218 -8.17 -3.28 -11.05
C SER A 218 -7.19 -2.48 -10.18
N GLY A 219 -6.28 -3.16 -9.47
CA GLY A 219 -5.29 -2.51 -8.59
C GLY A 219 -4.31 -1.61 -9.35
N LEU A 220 -3.76 -2.03 -10.50
CA LEU A 220 -2.88 -1.15 -11.29
C LEU A 220 -3.65 -0.06 -12.05
N VAL A 221 -4.90 -0.32 -12.44
CA VAL A 221 -5.77 0.69 -13.03
C VAL A 221 -6.09 1.77 -12.00
N SER A 222 -6.28 1.42 -10.72
CA SER A 222 -6.47 2.40 -9.63
C SER A 222 -5.24 3.30 -9.47
N VAL A 223 -4.03 2.74 -9.54
CA VAL A 223 -2.76 3.50 -9.52
C VAL A 223 -2.67 4.43 -10.74
N HIS A 224 -2.98 3.92 -11.93
CA HIS A 224 -2.99 4.75 -13.16
C HIS A 224 -3.95 5.93 -13.06
N GLN A 225 -5.18 5.72 -12.58
CA GLN A 225 -6.17 6.79 -12.41
C GLN A 225 -5.73 7.80 -11.34
N ALA A 226 -5.16 7.34 -10.23
CA ALA A 226 -4.57 8.20 -9.21
C ALA A 226 -3.44 9.09 -9.77
N CYS A 227 -2.52 8.52 -10.55
CA CYS A 227 -1.46 9.27 -11.23
C CYS A 227 -2.05 10.33 -12.19
N ARG A 228 -3.10 9.99 -12.94
CA ARG A 228 -3.76 10.94 -13.83
C ARG A 228 -4.42 12.09 -13.07
N ALA A 229 -5.15 11.79 -11.99
CA ALA A 229 -5.80 12.80 -11.17
C ALA A 229 -4.77 13.78 -10.56
N LEU A 230 -3.63 13.27 -10.08
CA LEU A 230 -2.51 14.10 -9.59
C LEU A 230 -1.90 14.98 -10.70
N ARG A 231 -1.64 14.41 -11.88
CA ARG A 231 -1.11 15.15 -13.05
C ARG A 231 -2.08 16.21 -13.55
N GLN A 232 -3.38 15.98 -13.45
CA GLN A 232 -4.45 16.92 -13.81
C GLN A 232 -4.79 17.90 -12.68
N GLN A 233 -4.13 17.78 -11.52
CA GLN A 233 -4.36 18.60 -10.33
C GLN A 233 -5.78 18.53 -9.77
N GLU A 234 -6.49 17.41 -10.00
CA GLU A 234 -7.79 17.12 -9.38
C GLU A 234 -7.66 16.83 -7.87
N CYS A 235 -6.47 16.42 -7.45
CA CYS A 235 -6.08 16.24 -6.05
C CYS A 235 -4.58 16.52 -5.87
N GLU A 236 -4.18 16.82 -4.64
CA GLU A 236 -2.79 17.08 -4.25
C GLU A 236 -2.07 15.85 -3.69
N LEU A 237 -2.86 14.88 -3.23
CA LEU A 237 -2.46 13.59 -2.69
C LEU A 237 -3.46 12.55 -3.16
N ALA A 238 -3.04 11.32 -3.44
CA ALA A 238 -3.94 10.25 -3.82
C ALA A 238 -3.63 8.96 -3.07
N ILE A 239 -4.66 8.27 -2.62
CA ILE A 239 -4.62 6.94 -2.04
C ILE A 239 -5.08 5.98 -3.13
N ALA A 240 -4.21 5.08 -3.55
CA ALA A 240 -4.53 4.04 -4.52
C ALA A 240 -4.40 2.67 -3.88
N GLY A 241 -5.43 1.84 -4.00
CA GLY A 241 -5.44 0.51 -3.41
C GLY A 241 -6.00 -0.54 -4.35
N GLY A 242 -5.72 -1.79 -4.01
CA GLY A 242 -6.33 -2.95 -4.63
C GLY A 242 -6.57 -4.00 -3.57
N LEU A 243 -7.73 -4.59 -3.58
CA LEU A 243 -8.09 -5.63 -2.64
C LEU A 243 -8.76 -6.81 -3.34
N SER A 244 -8.56 -7.98 -2.78
CA SER A 244 -9.20 -9.22 -3.17
C SER A 244 -10.24 -9.59 -2.14
N SER A 245 -11.38 -10.01 -2.61
CA SER A 245 -12.47 -10.52 -1.79
C SER A 245 -12.02 -11.68 -0.92
N PHE A 246 -12.62 -11.79 0.26
CA PHE A 246 -12.36 -12.87 1.20
C PHE A 246 -13.29 -14.03 0.91
N TYR A 247 -12.74 -15.14 0.44
CA TYR A 247 -13.49 -16.31 0.04
C TYR A 247 -13.83 -17.24 1.22
N TYR A 248 -15.08 -17.63 1.30
CA TYR A 248 -15.55 -18.73 2.14
C TYR A 248 -15.92 -19.95 1.27
N GLU A 249 -15.07 -20.30 0.32
CA GLU A 249 -15.41 -21.36 -0.61
C GLU A 249 -14.96 -22.73 -0.13
N ALA A 250 -15.95 -23.63 -0.05
CA ALA A 250 -15.66 -25.06 -0.12
C ALA A 250 -15.43 -25.45 -1.58
N THR A 251 -14.53 -26.38 -1.81
CA THR A 251 -14.39 -26.99 -3.13
C THR A 251 -15.73 -27.53 -3.60
N THR A 252 -16.22 -26.99 -4.71
CA THR A 252 -17.31 -27.53 -5.54
C THR A 252 -18.70 -27.68 -4.90
N PHE A 253 -19.46 -26.57 -4.82
CA PHE A 253 -20.92 -26.67 -4.58
C PHE A 253 -21.79 -26.29 -5.78
N SER A 254 -21.28 -25.76 -6.87
CA SER A 254 -22.12 -25.39 -8.02
C SER A 254 -21.48 -25.67 -9.38
N SER A 255 -22.32 -25.85 -10.38
CA SER A 255 -21.89 -25.95 -11.80
C SER A 255 -21.21 -24.68 -12.29
N GLU A 256 -21.52 -23.53 -11.71
CA GLU A 256 -20.89 -22.24 -12.04
C GLU A 256 -19.42 -22.19 -11.58
N GLN A 257 -19.08 -22.85 -10.46
CA GLN A 257 -17.70 -22.96 -10.00
C GLN A 257 -16.83 -23.82 -10.92
N ARG A 258 -17.40 -24.82 -11.60
CA ARG A 258 -16.64 -25.69 -12.52
C ARG A 258 -16.08 -24.97 -13.74
N GLU A 259 -16.67 -23.86 -14.16
CA GLU A 259 -16.12 -23.06 -15.26
C GLU A 259 -14.84 -22.33 -14.85
N LEU A 260 -14.77 -21.87 -13.60
CA LEU A 260 -13.55 -21.28 -13.02
C LEU A 260 -12.48 -22.35 -12.73
N GLU A 261 -12.87 -23.58 -12.43
CA GLU A 261 -11.96 -24.73 -12.23
C GLU A 261 -11.06 -24.98 -13.45
N SER A 262 -11.49 -24.60 -14.66
CA SER A 262 -10.70 -24.77 -15.89
C SER A 262 -9.41 -23.93 -15.93
N ILE A 263 -9.30 -22.89 -15.09
CA ILE A 263 -8.12 -22.04 -14.98
C ILE A 263 -7.34 -22.25 -13.68
N GLU A 264 -7.89 -23.04 -12.74
CA GLU A 264 -7.21 -23.38 -11.50
C GLU A 264 -6.17 -24.49 -11.71
N SER A 265 -5.07 -24.42 -10.95
CA SER A 265 -4.09 -25.48 -10.93
C SER A 265 -4.64 -26.72 -10.22
N PRO A 266 -4.58 -27.91 -10.81
CA PRO A 266 -5.16 -29.12 -10.23
C PRO A 266 -4.45 -29.61 -8.95
N ASP A 267 -3.29 -29.07 -8.63
CA ASP A 267 -2.48 -29.39 -7.44
C ASP A 267 -2.20 -28.15 -6.58
N ASP A 268 -3.04 -27.13 -6.69
CA ASP A 268 -2.97 -25.87 -5.94
C ASP A 268 -1.61 -25.15 -6.03
N THR A 269 -0.80 -25.44 -7.05
CA THR A 269 0.54 -24.86 -7.22
C THR A 269 0.59 -24.00 -8.46
N VAL A 270 0.88 -22.71 -8.28
CA VAL A 270 1.16 -21.79 -9.40
C VAL A 270 2.60 -21.98 -9.87
N ARG A 271 2.79 -22.29 -11.14
CA ARG A 271 4.08 -22.53 -11.78
C ARG A 271 4.29 -21.59 -12.96
N THR A 272 4.50 -20.33 -12.65
CA THR A 272 4.72 -19.32 -13.68
C THR A 272 5.99 -19.63 -14.47
N PHE A 273 5.91 -19.63 -15.81
CA PHE A 273 7.00 -19.91 -16.75
C PHE A 273 7.55 -21.34 -16.74
N ASP A 274 7.01 -22.26 -15.95
CA ASP A 274 7.45 -23.66 -15.90
C ASP A 274 6.68 -24.51 -16.94
N ARG A 275 7.32 -25.58 -17.43
CA ARG A 275 6.72 -26.53 -18.37
C ARG A 275 5.45 -27.22 -17.81
N ARG A 276 5.38 -27.33 -16.49
CA ARG A 276 4.26 -27.97 -15.77
C ARG A 276 3.15 -26.97 -15.42
N ALA A 277 3.21 -25.74 -15.93
CA ALA A 277 2.15 -24.76 -15.75
C ALA A 277 0.80 -25.30 -16.21
N LYS A 278 -0.21 -25.32 -15.34
CA LYS A 278 -1.54 -25.86 -15.62
C LYS A 278 -2.68 -24.98 -15.13
N GLY A 279 -2.37 -23.78 -14.64
CA GLY A 279 -3.32 -22.86 -14.11
C GLY A 279 -2.81 -22.11 -12.88
N THR A 280 -3.67 -21.29 -12.33
CA THR A 280 -3.40 -20.46 -11.16
C THR A 280 -4.03 -21.04 -9.90
N THR A 281 -3.76 -20.43 -8.77
CA THR A 281 -4.43 -20.68 -7.48
C THR A 281 -4.79 -19.32 -6.90
N TRP A 282 -5.98 -19.22 -6.34
CA TRP A 282 -6.47 -17.94 -5.82
C TRP A 282 -5.81 -17.55 -4.49
N GLY A 283 -5.85 -16.27 -4.18
CA GLY A 283 -5.39 -15.74 -2.91
C GLY A 283 -6.15 -14.49 -2.49
N GLU A 284 -6.03 -14.16 -1.23
CA GLU A 284 -6.60 -12.99 -0.58
C GLU A 284 -5.50 -11.97 -0.30
N GLY A 285 -5.83 -10.69 -0.30
CA GLY A 285 -4.86 -9.68 0.07
C GLY A 285 -5.32 -8.26 -0.21
N ILE A 286 -4.57 -7.34 0.32
CA ILE A 286 -4.78 -5.91 0.13
C ILE A 286 -3.44 -5.19 0.11
N GLY A 287 -3.32 -4.26 -0.84
CA GLY A 287 -2.21 -3.31 -0.89
C GLY A 287 -2.71 -1.89 -1.14
N VAL A 288 -2.08 -0.92 -0.51
CA VAL A 288 -2.39 0.50 -0.64
C VAL A 288 -1.10 1.29 -0.75
N VAL A 289 -1.08 2.27 -1.65
CA VAL A 289 -0.02 3.26 -1.77
C VAL A 289 -0.58 4.68 -1.65
N VAL A 290 0.22 5.58 -1.10
CA VAL A 290 -0.03 7.02 -1.05
C VAL A 290 0.86 7.70 -2.07
N LEU A 291 0.26 8.44 -2.98
CA LEU A 291 0.90 9.02 -4.15
C LEU A 291 0.87 10.55 -4.08
N LYS A 292 1.95 11.18 -4.52
CA LYS A 292 2.08 12.64 -4.57
C LYS A 292 2.97 13.06 -5.74
N PRO A 293 2.79 14.24 -6.36
CA PRO A 293 3.77 14.75 -7.32
C PRO A 293 5.19 14.76 -6.72
N LEU A 294 6.17 14.25 -7.47
CA LEU A 294 7.54 14.07 -6.97
C LEU A 294 8.18 15.37 -6.50
N ASP A 295 8.01 16.45 -7.24
CA ASP A 295 8.51 17.77 -6.89
C ASP A 295 7.90 18.30 -5.57
N ALA A 296 6.61 18.07 -5.37
CA ALA A 296 5.92 18.38 -4.12
C ALA A 296 6.40 17.50 -2.96
N ALA A 297 6.60 16.19 -3.20
CA ALA A 297 7.11 15.27 -2.18
C ALA A 297 8.52 15.68 -1.71
N ILE A 298 9.41 16.01 -2.65
CA ILE A 298 10.77 16.47 -2.33
C ILE A 298 10.74 17.80 -1.57
N ARG A 299 9.94 18.75 -2.00
CA ARG A 299 9.80 20.06 -1.35
C ARG A 299 9.27 19.93 0.08
N ASP A 300 8.27 19.08 0.29
CA ASP A 300 7.61 18.90 1.57
C ASP A 300 8.36 17.91 2.51
N GLY A 301 9.48 17.35 2.04
CA GLY A 301 10.36 16.46 2.80
C GLY A 301 9.76 15.07 3.03
N ASP A 302 8.85 14.62 2.16
CA ASP A 302 8.28 13.28 2.28
C ASP A 302 9.34 12.20 1.98
N LEU A 303 9.23 11.06 2.65
CA LEU A 303 9.97 9.86 2.29
C LEU A 303 9.44 9.35 0.94
N VAL A 304 10.34 9.10 0.00
CA VAL A 304 9.97 8.55 -1.30
C VAL A 304 10.46 7.10 -1.41
N HIS A 305 9.54 6.15 -1.48
CA HIS A 305 9.83 4.72 -1.63
C HIS A 305 10.22 4.36 -3.06
N ALA A 306 9.48 4.90 -4.03
CA ALA A 306 9.74 4.73 -5.46
C ALA A 306 9.12 5.89 -6.24
N VAL A 307 9.51 6.03 -7.51
CA VAL A 307 8.94 6.99 -8.44
C VAL A 307 8.20 6.26 -9.56
N ILE A 308 6.93 6.58 -9.77
CA ILE A 308 6.18 6.16 -10.95
C ILE A 308 6.49 7.15 -12.07
N ARG A 309 7.27 6.69 -13.06
CA ARG A 309 7.68 7.48 -14.22
C ARG A 309 6.60 7.55 -15.28
N GLY A 310 5.86 6.44 -15.47
CA GLY A 310 4.81 6.36 -16.45
C GLY A 310 3.89 5.17 -16.24
N SER A 311 2.73 5.22 -16.87
CA SER A 311 1.75 4.15 -16.82
C SER A 311 0.81 4.19 -18.02
N ALA A 312 0.32 3.02 -18.45
CA ALA A 312 -0.66 2.92 -19.50
C ALA A 312 -1.74 1.88 -19.18
N VAL A 313 -2.90 2.08 -19.77
CA VAL A 313 -4.03 1.15 -19.74
C VAL A 313 -4.56 1.04 -21.16
N ASN A 314 -4.87 -0.19 -21.61
CA ASN A 314 -5.54 -0.44 -22.88
C ASN A 314 -6.54 -1.62 -22.74
N ASN A 315 -7.09 -2.05 -23.86
CA ASN A 315 -7.97 -3.22 -23.92
C ASN A 315 -7.52 -4.15 -25.05
N ASP A 316 -7.72 -5.46 -24.87
CA ASP A 316 -7.38 -6.50 -25.85
C ASP A 316 -8.15 -6.39 -27.17
N GLY A 317 -9.27 -5.68 -27.17
CA GLY A 317 -10.13 -5.54 -28.35
C GLY A 317 -10.73 -6.87 -28.79
N ALA A 318 -10.86 -7.07 -30.10
CA ALA A 318 -11.35 -8.32 -30.69
C ALA A 318 -10.22 -9.36 -30.67
N SER A 319 -10.13 -10.15 -29.60
CA SER A 319 -9.23 -11.29 -29.49
C SER A 319 -9.93 -12.60 -29.93
N ASN A 320 -9.24 -13.75 -29.79
CA ASN A 320 -9.79 -15.07 -30.13
C ASN A 320 -10.92 -15.56 -29.18
N GLY A 321 -11.31 -14.75 -28.22
CA GLY A 321 -12.35 -14.99 -27.23
C GLY A 321 -12.34 -13.87 -26.19
N ILE A 322 -13.48 -13.60 -25.53
CA ILE A 322 -13.63 -12.46 -24.62
C ILE A 322 -12.62 -12.47 -23.45
N THR A 323 -12.16 -13.67 -23.08
CA THR A 323 -11.16 -13.86 -22.00
C THR A 323 -9.76 -14.20 -22.52
N ALA A 324 -9.58 -14.29 -23.84
CA ALA A 324 -8.33 -14.69 -24.43
C ALA A 324 -7.34 -13.50 -24.52
N PRO A 325 -6.11 -13.63 -23.96
CA PRO A 325 -5.13 -12.55 -23.98
C PRO A 325 -4.68 -12.24 -25.41
N ASN A 326 -4.36 -10.97 -25.68
CA ASN A 326 -3.90 -10.46 -26.97
C ASN A 326 -2.46 -9.93 -26.86
N ALA A 327 -1.49 -10.66 -27.46
CA ALA A 327 -0.08 -10.27 -27.40
C ALA A 327 0.20 -8.90 -28.04
N ASP A 328 -0.51 -8.55 -29.12
CA ASP A 328 -0.30 -7.27 -29.80
C ASP A 328 -0.82 -6.10 -28.93
N ALA A 329 -1.94 -6.29 -28.22
CA ALA A 329 -2.45 -5.31 -27.27
C ALA A 329 -1.49 -5.13 -26.08
N GLN A 330 -0.94 -6.23 -25.55
CA GLN A 330 0.06 -6.19 -24.48
C GLN A 330 1.36 -5.50 -24.96
N GLU A 331 1.87 -5.78 -26.17
CA GLU A 331 3.01 -5.07 -26.77
C GLU A 331 2.74 -3.57 -26.85
N GLN A 332 1.59 -3.15 -27.38
CA GLN A 332 1.24 -1.73 -27.49
C GLN A 332 1.09 -1.05 -26.12
N LEU A 333 0.58 -1.76 -25.13
CA LEU A 333 0.52 -1.27 -23.75
C LEU A 333 1.91 -0.93 -23.21
N LEU A 334 2.87 -1.86 -23.33
CA LEU A 334 4.25 -1.69 -22.88
C LEU A 334 4.89 -0.47 -23.55
N LEU A 335 4.78 -0.39 -24.88
CA LEU A 335 5.33 0.75 -25.65
C LEU A 335 4.72 2.08 -25.22
N SER A 336 3.40 2.11 -24.98
CA SER A 336 2.70 3.32 -24.53
C SER A 336 3.14 3.75 -23.14
N ALA A 337 3.33 2.80 -22.20
CA ALA A 337 3.79 3.09 -20.86
C ALA A 337 5.26 3.57 -20.84
N TRP A 338 6.13 2.97 -21.63
CA TRP A 338 7.52 3.38 -21.77
C TRP A 338 7.65 4.77 -22.40
N GLN A 339 6.77 5.08 -23.35
CA GLN A 339 6.67 6.42 -23.94
C GLN A 339 6.17 7.45 -22.91
N ASP A 340 5.13 7.11 -22.11
CA ASP A 340 4.66 7.96 -21.01
C ASP A 340 5.77 8.18 -19.99
N ALA A 341 6.53 7.13 -19.64
CA ALA A 341 7.65 7.21 -18.70
C ALA A 341 8.84 8.05 -19.22
N GLN A 342 8.95 8.29 -20.53
CA GLN A 342 10.07 8.97 -21.17
C GLN A 342 11.44 8.34 -20.81
N VAL A 343 11.49 7.03 -20.69
CA VAL A 343 12.71 6.27 -20.40
C VAL A 343 13.19 5.48 -21.60
N ASP A 344 14.49 5.22 -21.69
CA ASP A 344 15.02 4.22 -22.59
C ASP A 344 14.57 2.83 -22.11
N PRO A 345 13.80 2.04 -22.90
CA PRO A 345 13.38 0.71 -22.50
C PRO A 345 14.52 -0.22 -22.09
N ARG A 346 15.71 -0.06 -22.68
CA ARG A 346 16.91 -0.81 -22.30
C ARG A 346 17.31 -0.62 -20.83
N SER A 347 16.91 0.50 -20.22
CA SER A 347 17.17 0.79 -18.81
C SER A 347 16.20 0.09 -17.84
N ILE A 348 15.16 -0.57 -18.35
CA ILE A 348 14.23 -1.37 -17.55
C ILE A 348 14.86 -2.75 -17.38
N THR A 349 15.41 -3.00 -16.20
CA THR A 349 16.21 -4.21 -15.91
C THR A 349 15.43 -5.28 -15.13
N TYR A 350 14.15 -5.01 -14.83
CA TYR A 350 13.23 -5.99 -14.24
C TYR A 350 11.80 -5.77 -14.74
N VAL A 351 11.06 -6.86 -14.94
CA VAL A 351 9.62 -6.84 -15.14
C VAL A 351 8.95 -7.84 -14.23
N GLU A 352 8.04 -7.35 -13.41
CA GLU A 352 7.10 -8.18 -12.67
C GLU A 352 5.94 -8.52 -13.61
N ALA A 353 5.88 -9.76 -14.03
CA ALA A 353 4.89 -10.25 -14.97
C ALA A 353 3.51 -10.43 -14.32
N HIS A 354 2.48 -10.38 -15.13
CA HIS A 354 1.17 -10.88 -14.73
C HIS A 354 1.24 -12.36 -14.36
N GLY A 355 1.88 -13.19 -15.18
CA GLY A 355 2.42 -14.50 -14.86
C GLY A 355 1.49 -15.41 -14.04
N THR A 356 0.36 -15.81 -14.59
CA THR A 356 -0.68 -16.61 -13.90
C THR A 356 -0.39 -18.10 -13.83
N GLY A 357 0.68 -18.58 -14.44
CA GLY A 357 0.99 -20.02 -14.51
C GLY A 357 0.09 -20.80 -15.46
N THR A 358 -0.57 -20.12 -16.40
CA THR A 358 -1.42 -20.77 -17.40
C THR A 358 -0.62 -21.19 -18.62
N VAL A 359 -1.03 -22.30 -19.24
CA VAL A 359 -0.31 -22.91 -20.38
C VAL A 359 -0.08 -21.93 -21.54
N LEU A 360 -1.03 -21.06 -21.82
CA LEU A 360 -0.99 -20.12 -22.95
C LEU A 360 -0.67 -18.68 -22.52
N GLY A 361 -1.10 -18.27 -21.32
CA GLY A 361 -0.97 -16.86 -20.90
C GLY A 361 0.49 -16.44 -20.74
N ASP A 362 1.29 -17.24 -20.05
CA ASP A 362 2.70 -16.93 -19.81
C ASP A 362 3.51 -16.81 -21.10
N PRO A 363 3.41 -17.74 -22.11
CA PRO A 363 4.07 -17.58 -23.41
C PRO A 363 3.62 -16.33 -24.19
N ILE A 364 2.34 -15.99 -24.14
CA ILE A 364 1.79 -14.80 -24.81
C ILE A 364 2.40 -13.53 -24.21
N GLU A 365 2.45 -13.42 -22.87
CA GLU A 365 3.03 -12.28 -22.17
C GLU A 365 4.52 -12.12 -22.49
N VAL A 366 5.31 -13.19 -22.39
CA VAL A 366 6.76 -13.13 -22.68
C VAL A 366 7.01 -12.79 -24.15
N ARG A 367 6.16 -13.26 -25.07
CA ARG A 367 6.24 -12.87 -26.49
C ARG A 367 5.97 -11.38 -26.68
N ALA A 368 4.92 -10.85 -26.05
CA ALA A 368 4.59 -9.42 -26.12
C ALA A 368 5.73 -8.55 -25.56
N LEU A 369 6.28 -8.93 -24.43
CA LEU A 369 7.44 -8.27 -23.81
C LEU A 369 8.67 -8.33 -24.73
N THR A 370 8.97 -9.49 -25.29
CA THR A 370 10.07 -9.66 -26.23
C THR A 370 9.89 -8.77 -27.47
N ASN A 371 8.71 -8.74 -28.05
CA ASN A 371 8.42 -7.90 -29.20
C ASN A 371 8.59 -6.42 -28.88
N ALA A 372 8.06 -5.96 -27.74
CA ALA A 372 8.19 -4.57 -27.31
C ALA A 372 9.66 -4.16 -27.17
N PHE A 373 10.50 -4.96 -26.48
CA PHE A 373 11.93 -4.67 -26.34
C PHE A 373 12.66 -4.71 -27.70
N ARG A 374 12.31 -5.63 -28.60
CA ARG A 374 12.91 -5.76 -29.94
C ARG A 374 12.70 -4.54 -30.85
N ARG A 375 11.71 -3.67 -30.53
CA ARG A 375 11.56 -2.35 -31.18
C ARG A 375 12.70 -1.39 -30.86
N HIS A 376 13.43 -1.61 -29.75
CA HIS A 376 14.41 -0.68 -29.19
C HIS A 376 15.84 -1.27 -29.13
N THR A 377 15.99 -2.58 -28.92
CA THR A 377 17.30 -3.22 -28.76
C THR A 377 17.35 -4.65 -29.28
N PRO A 378 18.48 -5.09 -29.87
CA PRO A 378 18.75 -6.48 -30.20
C PRO A 378 19.28 -7.28 -28.98
N ASP A 379 19.55 -6.66 -27.83
CA ASP A 379 20.18 -7.29 -26.67
C ASP A 379 19.32 -8.41 -26.09
N ARG A 380 19.96 -9.36 -25.44
CA ARG A 380 19.32 -10.56 -24.86
C ARG A 380 19.63 -10.64 -23.39
N GLN A 381 18.71 -11.23 -22.62
CA GLN A 381 18.91 -11.60 -21.21
C GLN A 381 19.49 -10.48 -20.32
N PHE A 382 19.00 -9.25 -20.51
CA PHE A 382 19.39 -8.10 -19.70
C PHE A 382 18.31 -7.70 -18.69
N CYS A 383 17.06 -8.20 -18.85
CA CYS A 383 15.92 -7.85 -18.03
C CYS A 383 15.46 -9.06 -17.20
N GLY A 384 15.53 -8.97 -15.87
CA GLY A 384 14.99 -9.98 -14.97
C GLY A 384 13.47 -10.08 -15.11
N LEU A 385 12.91 -11.27 -15.01
CA LEU A 385 11.48 -11.54 -15.07
C LEU A 385 11.06 -12.35 -13.84
N GLY A 386 9.97 -11.95 -13.19
CA GLY A 386 9.41 -12.67 -12.05
C GLY A 386 7.90 -12.55 -11.98
N SER A 387 7.29 -13.31 -11.07
CA SER A 387 5.89 -13.20 -10.69
C SER A 387 5.72 -13.52 -9.22
N VAL A 388 4.89 -12.76 -8.53
CA VAL A 388 4.56 -12.99 -7.12
C VAL A 388 3.52 -14.09 -6.92
N LYS A 389 2.79 -14.44 -7.97
CA LYS A 389 1.67 -15.41 -7.86
C LYS A 389 2.07 -16.80 -7.38
N PRO A 390 3.24 -17.34 -7.74
CA PRO A 390 3.73 -18.58 -7.14
C PRO A 390 3.92 -18.51 -5.61
N ASN A 391 4.15 -17.32 -5.05
CA ASN A 391 4.33 -17.12 -3.62
C ASN A 391 3.00 -17.04 -2.85
N ILE A 392 2.02 -16.29 -3.35
CA ILE A 392 0.82 -15.90 -2.59
C ILE A 392 -0.50 -16.23 -3.28
N GLY A 393 -0.47 -16.83 -4.48
CA GLY A 393 -1.65 -17.03 -5.32
C GLY A 393 -2.02 -15.81 -6.16
N HIS A 394 -3.07 -15.95 -6.93
CA HIS A 394 -3.63 -14.88 -7.75
C HIS A 394 -4.66 -14.09 -6.95
N LEU A 395 -4.35 -12.85 -6.60
CA LEU A 395 -5.16 -11.98 -5.75
C LEU A 395 -6.17 -11.13 -6.54
N VAL A 396 -6.56 -11.52 -7.72
CA VAL A 396 -7.53 -10.84 -8.59
C VAL A 396 -7.39 -9.31 -8.53
N GLY A 397 -8.33 -8.58 -7.91
CA GLY A 397 -8.30 -7.11 -7.80
C GLY A 397 -7.07 -6.55 -7.06
N ALA A 398 -6.46 -7.32 -6.15
CA ALA A 398 -5.25 -6.95 -5.43
C ALA A 398 -3.95 -7.36 -6.14
N SER A 399 -4.00 -8.19 -7.19
CA SER A 399 -2.79 -8.75 -7.83
C SER A 399 -1.80 -7.69 -8.26
N GLY A 400 -2.27 -6.64 -8.93
CA GLY A 400 -1.43 -5.56 -9.39
C GLY A 400 -0.76 -4.80 -8.25
N MET A 401 -1.43 -4.65 -7.10
CA MET A 401 -0.87 -4.00 -5.92
C MET A 401 0.19 -4.87 -5.24
N ALA A 402 -0.04 -6.17 -5.13
CA ALA A 402 0.97 -7.09 -4.60
C ALA A 402 2.25 -7.06 -5.45
N SER A 403 2.12 -7.10 -6.77
CA SER A 403 3.22 -6.95 -7.73
C SER A 403 3.93 -5.61 -7.59
N LEU A 404 3.19 -4.51 -7.49
CA LEU A 404 3.74 -3.16 -7.33
C LEU A 404 4.55 -3.03 -6.05
N LEU A 405 3.99 -3.48 -4.91
CA LEU A 405 4.65 -3.43 -3.60
C LEU A 405 5.89 -4.33 -3.55
N LYS A 406 5.85 -5.53 -4.15
CA LYS A 406 7.05 -6.37 -4.32
C LYS A 406 8.17 -5.63 -5.02
N VAL A 407 7.87 -4.97 -6.15
CA VAL A 407 8.89 -4.26 -6.94
C VAL A 407 9.42 -3.04 -6.19
N ILE A 408 8.58 -2.30 -5.47
CA ILE A 408 9.03 -1.18 -4.62
C ILE A 408 10.00 -1.68 -3.56
N LEU A 409 9.67 -2.76 -2.85
CA LEU A 409 10.56 -3.38 -1.85
C LEU A 409 11.87 -3.87 -2.47
N MET A 410 11.84 -4.46 -3.67
CA MET A 410 13.05 -4.84 -4.41
C MET A 410 13.94 -3.63 -4.76
N ILE A 411 13.33 -2.51 -5.13
CA ILE A 411 14.06 -1.25 -5.39
C ILE A 411 14.71 -0.72 -4.11
N GLU A 412 13.98 -0.71 -2.99
CA GLU A 412 14.48 -0.25 -1.70
C GLU A 412 15.66 -1.09 -1.20
N HIS A 413 15.50 -2.41 -1.22
CA HIS A 413 16.53 -3.32 -0.74
C HIS A 413 17.67 -3.55 -1.74
N GLY A 414 17.47 -3.19 -3.01
CA GLY A 414 18.47 -3.39 -4.06
C GLY A 414 18.74 -4.86 -4.36
N GLU A 415 17.71 -5.70 -4.26
CA GLU A 415 17.80 -7.15 -4.48
C GLU A 415 16.68 -7.62 -5.43
N PHE A 416 16.99 -8.55 -6.32
CA PHE A 416 16.00 -9.41 -6.97
C PHE A 416 15.62 -10.54 -6.03
N VAL A 417 14.33 -10.86 -5.96
CA VAL A 417 13.82 -12.03 -5.21
C VAL A 417 13.43 -13.16 -6.16
N PRO A 418 13.46 -14.44 -5.71
CA PRO A 418 13.21 -15.57 -6.58
C PRO A 418 11.75 -15.65 -7.03
N SER A 419 11.54 -16.02 -8.29
CA SER A 419 10.29 -16.61 -8.76
C SER A 419 10.32 -18.10 -8.41
N VAL A 420 9.39 -18.54 -7.57
CA VAL A 420 9.37 -19.92 -7.04
C VAL A 420 8.61 -20.88 -7.95
N ASN A 421 8.73 -22.19 -7.70
CA ASN A 421 8.04 -23.27 -8.43
C ASN A 421 8.42 -23.36 -9.92
N ILE A 422 9.64 -22.96 -10.30
CA ILE A 422 10.17 -23.07 -11.63
C ILE A 422 11.39 -23.99 -11.63
N ASP A 423 11.24 -25.19 -12.21
CA ASP A 423 12.31 -26.20 -12.30
C ASP A 423 12.72 -26.44 -13.77
N ASP A 424 11.76 -26.37 -14.69
CA ASP A 424 11.96 -26.64 -16.11
C ASP A 424 11.23 -25.58 -16.94
N PRO A 425 11.97 -24.67 -17.63
CA PRO A 425 11.35 -23.57 -18.37
C PRO A 425 10.33 -24.05 -19.41
N ASN A 426 9.23 -23.31 -19.56
CA ASN A 426 8.18 -23.59 -20.51
C ASN A 426 8.73 -23.63 -21.95
N ALA A 427 8.56 -24.75 -22.63
CA ALA A 427 9.11 -24.99 -23.97
C ALA A 427 8.52 -24.06 -25.05
N PHE A 428 7.41 -23.40 -24.79
CA PHE A 428 6.80 -22.40 -25.69
C PHE A 428 7.40 -21.00 -25.52
N ILE A 429 8.37 -20.83 -24.59
CA ILE A 429 9.06 -19.55 -24.33
C ILE A 429 10.53 -19.69 -24.73
N ASP A 430 10.97 -18.92 -25.71
CA ASP A 430 12.39 -18.83 -26.08
C ASP A 430 13.11 -17.84 -25.15
N PHE A 431 13.48 -18.29 -23.94
CA PHE A 431 14.26 -17.45 -23.02
C PHE A 431 15.66 -17.14 -23.54
N VAL A 432 16.30 -18.07 -24.29
CA VAL A 432 17.65 -17.86 -24.81
C VAL A 432 17.69 -16.71 -25.83
N GLY A 433 16.68 -16.63 -26.69
CA GLY A 433 16.50 -15.56 -27.67
C GLY A 433 15.86 -14.30 -27.09
N SER A 434 15.24 -14.35 -25.90
CA SER A 434 14.52 -13.24 -25.27
C SER A 434 15.45 -12.18 -24.66
N PRO A 435 15.02 -10.92 -24.58
CA PRO A 435 15.60 -9.89 -23.71
C PRO A 435 15.51 -10.23 -22.22
N ALA A 436 14.52 -11.06 -21.82
CA ALA A 436 14.25 -11.41 -20.44
C ALA A 436 14.86 -12.75 -20.02
N TYR A 437 15.18 -12.86 -18.73
CA TYR A 437 15.56 -14.12 -18.05
C TYR A 437 14.79 -14.22 -16.74
N VAL A 438 14.51 -15.44 -16.27
CA VAL A 438 13.77 -15.63 -15.02
C VAL A 438 14.71 -15.45 -13.83
N CYS A 439 14.27 -14.67 -12.84
CA CYS A 439 14.95 -14.56 -11.55
C CYS A 439 14.57 -15.76 -10.68
N ASP A 440 15.50 -16.72 -10.50
CA ASP A 440 15.29 -17.98 -9.78
C ASP A 440 15.90 -17.99 -8.37
N ARG A 441 16.60 -16.94 -7.98
CA ARG A 441 17.27 -16.79 -6.69
C ARG A 441 17.42 -15.34 -6.27
N THR A 442 17.62 -15.10 -4.99
CA THR A 442 17.94 -13.77 -4.46
C THR A 442 19.32 -13.35 -4.96
N THR A 443 19.39 -12.21 -5.63
CA THR A 443 20.63 -11.62 -6.16
C THR A 443 20.62 -10.10 -6.01
N ALA A 444 21.80 -9.48 -5.87
CA ALA A 444 21.89 -8.03 -5.81
C ALA A 444 21.40 -7.39 -7.13
N TRP A 445 20.56 -6.37 -7.01
CA TRP A 445 20.14 -5.56 -8.15
C TRP A 445 21.04 -4.33 -8.28
N THR A 446 22.15 -4.51 -8.96
CA THR A 446 23.13 -3.44 -9.18
C THR A 446 22.91 -2.84 -10.57
N PRO A 447 22.54 -1.56 -10.67
CA PRO A 447 22.44 -0.89 -11.96
C PRO A 447 23.83 -0.65 -12.56
N ASP A 448 23.89 -0.43 -13.88
CA ASP A 448 25.10 0.01 -14.55
C ASP A 448 25.65 1.32 -13.92
N PRO A 449 26.98 1.60 -14.03
CA PRO A 449 27.55 2.81 -13.47
C PRO A 449 26.83 4.07 -13.96
N GLY A 450 26.30 4.88 -13.01
CA GLY A 450 25.48 6.05 -13.30
C GLY A 450 24.02 5.76 -13.67
N GLY A 451 23.61 4.49 -13.71
CA GLY A 451 22.24 4.06 -13.89
C GLY A 451 21.43 4.08 -12.60
N VAL A 452 20.12 3.85 -12.74
CA VAL A 452 19.16 3.71 -11.64
C VAL A 452 18.37 2.42 -11.80
N ARG A 453 17.85 1.88 -10.71
CA ARG A 453 16.96 0.71 -10.77
C ARG A 453 15.64 1.12 -11.41
N ARG A 454 15.24 0.45 -12.49
CA ARG A 454 13.94 0.62 -13.15
C ARG A 454 13.28 -0.71 -13.38
N ALA A 455 11.97 -0.73 -13.19
CA ALA A 455 11.17 -1.92 -13.39
C ALA A 455 9.83 -1.60 -14.04
N GLY A 456 9.29 -2.61 -14.75
CA GLY A 456 7.91 -2.63 -15.20
C GLY A 456 7.05 -3.55 -14.32
N VAL A 457 5.78 -3.23 -14.17
CA VAL A 457 4.79 -4.08 -13.49
C VAL A 457 3.60 -4.29 -14.40
N ASN A 458 3.27 -5.54 -14.71
CA ASN A 458 2.15 -5.93 -15.57
C ASN A 458 0.94 -6.39 -14.75
N SER A 459 -0.24 -6.02 -15.18
CA SER A 459 -1.48 -6.65 -14.71
C SER A 459 -2.50 -6.70 -15.85
N PHE A 460 -2.91 -7.91 -16.23
CA PHE A 460 -3.81 -8.16 -17.36
C PHE A 460 -5.11 -8.76 -16.86
N GLY A 461 -6.22 -8.04 -17.08
CA GLY A 461 -7.53 -8.48 -16.65
C GLY A 461 -8.15 -9.45 -17.67
N PHE A 462 -8.73 -10.54 -17.20
CA PHE A 462 -9.48 -11.45 -18.07
C PHE A 462 -10.71 -10.78 -18.75
N SER A 463 -11.08 -9.59 -18.28
CA SER A 463 -12.06 -8.69 -18.91
C SER A 463 -11.50 -7.96 -20.15
N GLY A 464 -10.24 -8.23 -20.52
CA GLY A 464 -9.52 -7.59 -21.61
C GLY A 464 -8.85 -6.26 -21.25
N THR A 465 -9.02 -5.73 -20.04
CA THR A 465 -8.35 -4.50 -19.63
C THR A 465 -6.96 -4.80 -19.08
N ASN A 466 -5.93 -4.19 -19.67
CA ASN A 466 -4.52 -4.37 -19.34
C ASN A 466 -3.93 -3.08 -18.77
N ALA A 467 -3.02 -3.21 -17.79
CA ALA A 467 -2.29 -2.10 -17.18
C ALA A 467 -0.80 -2.40 -17.05
N HIS A 468 0.04 -1.39 -17.27
CA HIS A 468 1.48 -1.43 -17.05
C HIS A 468 1.94 -0.15 -16.35
N VAL A 469 2.81 -0.29 -15.36
CA VAL A 469 3.42 0.82 -14.61
C VAL A 469 4.93 0.72 -14.66
N VAL A 470 5.61 1.84 -14.89
CA VAL A 470 7.08 1.95 -14.86
C VAL A 470 7.51 2.61 -13.55
N LEU A 471 8.29 1.87 -12.77
CA LEU A 471 8.87 2.31 -11.51
C LEU A 471 10.35 2.64 -11.67
N GLU A 472 10.80 3.61 -10.89
CA GLU A 472 12.20 4.01 -10.80
C GLU A 472 12.60 4.20 -9.34
N GLN A 473 13.87 3.92 -9.04
CA GLN A 473 14.52 4.24 -7.77
C GLN A 473 14.37 5.73 -7.45
N PRO A 474 14.06 6.11 -6.18
CA PRO A 474 13.94 7.52 -5.82
C PRO A 474 15.29 8.25 -5.95
N PRO A 475 15.27 9.57 -6.20
CA PRO A 475 16.49 10.37 -6.19
C PRO A 475 17.14 10.32 -4.80
N ALA A 476 18.47 10.26 -4.78
CA ALA A 476 19.22 10.31 -3.54
C ALA A 476 18.91 11.59 -2.77
N GLN A 477 18.49 11.44 -1.53
CA GLN A 477 18.18 12.57 -0.67
C GLN A 477 19.26 12.69 0.41
N ALA A 478 19.96 13.81 0.50
CA ALA A 478 20.99 14.03 1.53
C ALA A 478 20.37 14.09 2.94
N ALA A 479 21.03 13.51 3.93
CA ALA A 479 20.63 13.71 5.33
C ALA A 479 20.72 15.19 5.71
N VAL A 480 19.74 15.67 6.48
CA VAL A 480 19.72 17.03 6.98
C VAL A 480 20.05 17.00 8.46
N GLU A 481 21.17 17.60 8.84
CA GLU A 481 21.52 17.88 10.23
C GLU A 481 21.25 19.37 10.51
N ASP A 482 20.44 19.68 11.53
CA ASP A 482 20.06 21.05 11.87
C ASP A 482 20.75 21.60 13.12
N GLY A 483 21.62 20.80 13.75
CA GLY A 483 22.48 21.20 14.88
C GLY A 483 21.77 21.48 16.20
N ARG A 484 20.52 21.05 16.38
CA ARG A 484 19.78 21.19 17.65
C ARG A 484 20.34 20.31 18.75
N ALA A 485 20.29 20.81 19.99
CA ALA A 485 20.78 20.10 21.15
C ALA A 485 19.89 18.92 21.57
N ALA A 486 18.57 18.97 21.32
CA ALA A 486 17.62 17.91 21.65
C ALA A 486 16.35 18.02 20.79
N TYR A 487 15.63 16.90 20.73
CA TYR A 487 14.37 16.72 20.00
C TYR A 487 13.31 16.06 20.86
N ILE A 488 12.05 16.30 20.55
CA ILE A 488 10.91 15.59 21.14
C ILE A 488 10.52 14.44 20.22
N PHE A 489 10.37 13.26 20.79
CA PHE A 489 9.78 12.10 20.14
C PHE A 489 8.48 11.72 20.86
N THR A 490 7.40 11.48 20.12
CA THR A 490 6.11 11.15 20.70
C THR A 490 5.62 9.78 20.26
N VAL A 491 4.97 9.06 21.18
CA VAL A 491 4.23 7.83 20.87
C VAL A 491 2.87 7.92 21.54
N SER A 492 1.80 7.56 20.84
CA SER A 492 0.48 7.54 21.45
C SER A 492 -0.41 6.46 20.84
N ALA A 493 -1.35 5.96 21.66
CA ALA A 493 -2.34 4.99 21.21
C ALA A 493 -3.66 5.17 21.97
N LYS A 494 -4.72 4.51 21.50
CA LYS A 494 -6.04 4.54 22.13
C LYS A 494 -6.13 3.68 23.38
N THR A 495 -5.28 2.66 23.50
CA THR A 495 -5.22 1.79 24.68
C THR A 495 -3.78 1.65 25.18
N PRO A 496 -3.57 1.32 26.47
CA PRO A 496 -2.23 1.09 27.03
C PRO A 496 -1.50 -0.06 26.32
N ASP A 497 -2.24 -1.07 25.91
CA ASP A 497 -1.69 -2.28 25.28
C ASP A 497 -1.14 -1.98 23.88
N LEU A 498 -1.91 -1.23 23.09
CA LEU A 498 -1.47 -0.75 21.77
C LEU A 498 -0.27 0.20 21.89
N LEU A 499 -0.26 1.06 22.92
CA LEU A 499 0.88 1.94 23.19
C LEU A 499 2.15 1.12 23.49
N ARG A 500 2.05 0.06 24.30
CA ARG A 500 3.17 -0.82 24.60
C ARG A 500 3.69 -1.54 23.37
N ARG A 501 2.76 -2.08 22.53
CA ARG A 501 3.10 -2.73 21.27
C ARG A 501 3.84 -1.77 20.34
N LEU A 502 3.37 -0.53 20.22
CA LEU A 502 3.99 0.49 19.35
C LEU A 502 5.36 0.93 19.85
N ILE A 503 5.54 1.10 21.18
CA ILE A 503 6.83 1.39 21.80
C ILE A 503 7.83 0.26 21.53
N HIS A 504 7.42 -0.99 21.74
CA HIS A 504 8.28 -2.16 21.51
C HIS A 504 8.70 -2.28 20.04
N ALA A 505 7.76 -2.13 19.11
CA ALA A 505 8.04 -2.16 17.67
C ALA A 505 9.01 -1.04 17.27
N THR A 506 8.83 0.17 17.82
CA THR A 506 9.70 1.32 17.56
C THR A 506 11.12 1.08 18.11
N ALA A 507 11.23 0.60 19.35
CA ALA A 507 12.53 0.27 19.95
C ALA A 507 13.29 -0.79 19.14
N THR A 508 12.59 -1.83 18.69
CA THR A 508 13.15 -2.91 17.86
C THR A 508 13.62 -2.37 16.52
N ARG A 509 12.79 -1.59 15.83
CA ARG A 509 13.11 -1.01 14.51
C ARG A 509 14.35 -0.12 14.56
N LEU A 510 14.43 0.78 15.55
CA LEU A 510 15.56 1.72 15.70
C LEU A 510 16.86 1.04 16.17
N ALA A 511 16.77 -0.14 16.78
CA ALA A 511 17.94 -0.90 17.22
C ALA A 511 18.58 -1.75 16.10
N THR A 512 17.82 -2.14 15.08
CA THR A 512 18.24 -3.12 14.05
C THR A 512 18.59 -2.49 12.71
N ALA A 513 18.10 -1.28 12.41
CA ALA A 513 18.32 -0.59 11.15
C ALA A 513 19.38 0.52 11.28
N VAL A 514 19.90 0.98 10.14
CA VAL A 514 20.59 2.29 10.09
C VAL A 514 19.53 3.34 10.46
N ALA A 515 19.63 3.85 11.68
CA ALA A 515 18.62 4.77 12.20
C ALA A 515 18.62 6.09 11.40
N PRO A 516 17.44 6.61 11.03
CA PRO A 516 17.31 7.93 10.42
C PRO A 516 17.81 9.04 11.37
N ALA A 517 18.03 10.24 10.85
CA ALA A 517 18.36 11.41 11.69
C ALA A 517 17.29 11.64 12.76
N LEU A 518 17.72 12.05 13.96
CA LEU A 518 16.80 12.27 15.10
C LEU A 518 15.77 13.37 14.80
N SER A 519 16.15 14.39 14.00
CA SER A 519 15.24 15.41 13.47
C SER A 519 14.10 14.81 12.64
N ALA A 520 14.40 13.84 11.78
CA ALA A 520 13.42 13.14 10.94
C ALA A 520 12.47 12.26 11.80
N LEU A 521 13.01 11.56 12.78
CA LEU A 521 12.23 10.78 13.75
C LEU A 521 11.28 11.68 14.55
N SER A 522 11.79 12.81 15.04
CA SER A 522 11.02 13.81 15.77
C SER A 522 9.88 14.38 14.91
N PHE A 523 10.18 14.83 13.69
CA PHE A 523 9.18 15.36 12.75
C PHE A 523 8.10 14.33 12.46
N THR A 524 8.49 13.10 12.14
CA THR A 524 7.55 12.03 11.81
C THR A 524 6.65 11.70 12.98
N SER A 525 7.21 11.55 14.20
CA SER A 525 6.42 11.17 15.36
C SER A 525 5.49 12.28 15.86
N THR A 526 5.88 13.55 15.72
CA THR A 526 5.11 14.70 16.22
C THR A 526 4.14 15.27 15.18
N VAL A 527 4.55 15.39 13.91
CA VAL A 527 3.75 15.99 12.84
C VAL A 527 3.05 14.93 11.98
N GLY A 528 3.74 13.80 11.76
CA GLY A 528 3.31 12.77 10.81
C GLY A 528 2.42 11.68 11.39
N ARG A 529 2.13 11.68 12.68
CA ARG A 529 1.35 10.65 13.39
C ARG A 529 0.11 11.22 14.04
N GLY A 530 -0.88 10.35 14.32
CA GLY A 530 -2.01 10.69 15.16
C GLY A 530 -1.63 10.81 16.65
N HIS A 531 -2.38 11.62 17.39
CA HIS A 531 -2.21 11.79 18.83
C HIS A 531 -3.48 11.34 19.55
N TYR A 532 -3.35 10.28 20.34
CA TYR A 532 -4.46 9.58 20.99
C TYR A 532 -4.45 9.79 22.51
N GLU A 533 -5.28 9.01 23.22
CA GLU A 533 -5.54 9.19 24.64
C GLU A 533 -4.34 8.87 25.53
N HIS A 534 -3.63 7.75 25.26
CA HIS A 534 -2.44 7.36 26.01
C HIS A 534 -1.20 7.89 25.33
N ARG A 535 -0.46 8.77 25.98
CA ARG A 535 0.63 9.55 25.41
C ARG A 535 1.95 9.35 26.13
N VAL A 536 3.01 9.27 25.35
CA VAL A 536 4.41 9.35 25.82
C VAL A 536 5.11 10.43 25.02
N ALA A 537 5.89 11.26 25.68
CA ALA A 537 6.85 12.18 25.09
C ALA A 537 8.25 11.86 25.62
N ILE A 538 9.24 11.87 24.74
CA ILE A 538 10.65 11.61 25.07
C ILE A 538 11.46 12.76 24.51
N ARG A 539 12.24 13.45 25.39
CA ARG A 539 13.28 14.38 24.96
C ARG A 539 14.59 13.64 24.86
N ALA A 540 15.21 13.64 23.70
CA ALA A 540 16.48 12.98 23.46
C ALA A 540 17.43 13.89 22.65
N ALA A 541 18.72 13.88 22.99
CA ALA A 541 19.78 14.52 22.25
C ALA A 541 20.42 13.57 21.22
N THR A 542 20.28 12.27 21.43
CA THR A 542 20.86 11.25 20.56
C THR A 542 19.88 10.11 20.32
N ILE A 543 20.09 9.37 19.23
CA ILE A 543 19.32 8.15 18.93
C ILE A 543 19.53 7.10 20.02
N THR A 544 20.72 7.01 20.57
CA THR A 544 21.05 6.06 21.66
C THR A 544 20.20 6.35 22.89
N GLU A 545 20.05 7.61 23.28
CA GLU A 545 19.17 8.01 24.39
C GLU A 545 17.70 7.67 24.09
N LEU A 546 17.23 7.97 22.86
CA LEU A 546 15.87 7.63 22.46
C LEU A 546 15.59 6.12 22.54
N VAL A 547 16.49 5.30 21.99
CA VAL A 547 16.36 3.83 22.02
C VAL A 547 16.42 3.30 23.48
N ALA A 548 17.28 3.85 24.32
CA ALA A 548 17.35 3.48 25.73
C ALA A 548 16.03 3.79 26.46
N ALA A 549 15.47 4.98 26.24
CA ALA A 549 14.19 5.37 26.83
C ALA A 549 13.02 4.48 26.34
N LEU A 550 12.96 4.19 25.04
CA LEU A 550 11.94 3.31 24.46
C LEU A 550 12.04 1.88 25.01
N ARG A 551 13.25 1.33 25.18
CA ARG A 551 13.45 0.00 25.78
C ARG A 551 13.03 -0.02 27.24
N ALA A 552 13.43 0.97 28.03
CA ALA A 552 13.01 1.08 29.42
C ALA A 552 11.47 1.10 29.55
N LEU A 553 10.77 1.79 28.63
CA LEU A 553 9.31 1.81 28.59
C LEU A 553 8.68 0.50 28.08
N ALA A 554 9.36 -0.25 27.20
CA ALA A 554 8.89 -1.54 26.69
C ALA A 554 9.04 -2.66 27.74
N ASP A 555 10.13 -2.65 28.50
CA ASP A 555 10.45 -3.66 29.54
C ASP A 555 9.66 -3.43 30.82
N GLU A 556 9.19 -2.23 31.08
CA GLU A 556 8.38 -1.86 32.24
C GLU A 556 6.87 -2.00 31.94
N VAL A 557 6.02 -2.59 32.78
CA VAL A 557 5.73 -2.40 34.15
C VAL A 557 4.33 -1.82 34.36
N PRO A 558 3.67 -2.12 35.45
CA PRO A 558 2.31 -1.65 35.72
C PRO A 558 2.20 -0.12 35.64
N GLU A 559 1.01 0.32 35.24
CA GLU A 559 0.62 1.74 35.23
C GLU A 559 1.00 2.42 36.54
N GLY A 560 1.83 3.50 36.44
CA GLY A 560 2.23 4.30 37.60
C GLY A 560 3.66 4.11 38.12
N GLY A 561 4.51 3.32 37.45
CA GLY A 561 5.94 3.22 37.78
C GLY A 561 6.72 4.51 37.46
N PRO A 562 7.91 4.72 38.07
CA PRO A 562 8.75 5.87 37.81
C PRO A 562 9.23 5.85 36.34
N VAL A 563 9.07 6.97 35.65
CA VAL A 563 9.57 7.14 34.27
C VAL A 563 11.02 7.62 34.27
N PRO A 564 11.86 7.24 33.28
CA PRO A 564 13.22 7.76 33.14
C PRO A 564 13.28 9.28 33.02
N ALA A 565 14.42 9.89 33.34
CA ALA A 565 14.62 11.32 33.11
C ALA A 565 14.46 11.65 31.58
N GLY A 566 13.79 12.75 31.28
CA GLY A 566 13.49 13.15 29.90
C GLY A 566 12.34 12.38 29.26
N VAL A 567 11.56 11.64 30.05
CA VAL A 567 10.36 10.92 29.59
C VAL A 567 9.14 11.42 30.36
N TRP A 568 8.05 11.66 29.67
CA TRP A 568 6.73 12.02 30.23
C TRP A 568 5.69 11.03 29.74
N ARG A 569 4.76 10.66 30.61
CA ARG A 569 3.65 9.78 30.31
C ARG A 569 2.35 10.35 30.85
N GLY A 570 1.26 10.22 30.12
CA GLY A 570 -0.05 10.68 30.56
C GLY A 570 -1.19 10.01 29.81
N GLU A 571 -2.37 10.12 30.39
CA GLU A 571 -3.64 9.77 29.79
C GLU A 571 -4.48 11.05 29.65
N CYS A 572 -5.16 11.22 28.50
CA CYS A 572 -5.95 12.42 28.22
C CYS A 572 -7.22 12.08 27.43
N ARG A 573 -8.24 11.69 28.13
CA ARG A 573 -9.55 11.40 27.55
C ARG A 573 -10.46 12.62 27.62
N VAL A 574 -10.90 13.12 26.46
CA VAL A 574 -11.84 14.24 26.42
C VAL A 574 -13.25 13.75 26.75
N VAL A 575 -13.87 14.39 27.73
CA VAL A 575 -15.21 14.08 28.21
C VAL A 575 -16.15 15.28 28.07
N SER A 576 -17.45 15.01 28.14
CA SER A 576 -18.48 16.06 28.05
C SER A 576 -18.30 17.12 29.14
N GLU A 577 -18.49 18.40 28.78
CA GLU A 577 -18.55 19.54 29.72
C GLU A 577 -19.63 19.38 30.82
N ARG A 578 -20.63 18.52 30.58
CA ARG A 578 -21.71 18.25 31.53
C ARG A 578 -21.34 17.17 32.57
N LYS A 579 -20.18 16.54 32.45
CA LYS A 579 -19.76 15.53 33.40
C LYS A 579 -19.44 16.17 34.75
N GLN A 580 -20.15 15.78 35.80
CA GLN A 580 -20.05 16.41 37.14
C GLN A 580 -18.74 16.05 37.89
N VAL A 581 -18.19 14.86 37.64
CA VAL A 581 -16.96 14.40 38.26
C VAL A 581 -15.96 14.05 37.15
N ILE A 582 -14.82 14.73 37.14
CA ILE A 582 -13.71 14.47 36.23
C ILE A 582 -12.74 13.51 36.93
N SER A 583 -12.52 12.35 36.35
CA SER A 583 -11.58 11.35 36.84
C SER A 583 -10.14 11.68 36.43
N SER A 584 -9.16 11.02 37.06
CA SER A 584 -7.77 11.12 36.61
C SER A 584 -7.67 10.71 35.13
N GLY A 585 -6.90 11.45 34.31
CA GLY A 585 -6.77 11.22 32.90
C GLY A 585 -7.93 11.78 32.05
N GLU A 586 -9.00 12.31 32.64
CA GLU A 586 -10.07 12.94 31.91
C GLU A 586 -9.94 14.47 31.90
N LEU A 587 -10.33 15.09 30.79
CA LEU A 587 -10.38 16.55 30.65
C LEU A 587 -11.57 16.96 29.79
N THR A 588 -12.07 18.17 30.03
CA THR A 588 -13.10 18.76 29.17
C THR A 588 -12.49 19.45 27.94
N GLU A 589 -13.30 19.71 26.92
CA GLU A 589 -12.85 20.46 25.76
C GLU A 589 -12.36 21.87 26.11
N THR A 590 -12.97 22.53 27.11
CA THR A 590 -12.52 23.83 27.64
C THR A 590 -11.13 23.72 28.25
N THR A 591 -10.88 22.70 29.07
CA THR A 591 -9.56 22.45 29.67
C THR A 591 -8.53 22.16 28.59
N ARG A 592 -8.87 21.33 27.59
CA ARG A 592 -7.98 21.03 26.45
C ARG A 592 -7.56 22.30 25.72
N ARG A 593 -8.50 23.20 25.43
CA ARG A 593 -8.20 24.49 24.77
C ARG A 593 -7.25 25.37 25.60
N GLN A 594 -7.45 25.40 26.93
CA GLN A 594 -6.56 26.15 27.83
C GLN A 594 -5.14 25.56 27.84
N LEU A 595 -5.01 24.23 27.90
CA LEU A 595 -3.71 23.55 27.79
C LEU A 595 -3.05 23.80 26.42
N SER A 596 -3.83 23.79 25.34
CA SER A 596 -3.33 24.03 23.99
C SER A 596 -2.82 25.47 23.81
N ALA A 597 -3.50 26.46 24.39
CA ALA A 597 -3.01 27.85 24.39
C ALA A 597 -1.68 27.99 25.17
N ARG A 598 -1.54 27.27 26.29
CA ARG A 598 -0.27 27.22 27.04
C ARG A 598 0.82 26.52 26.24
N ALA A 599 0.49 25.45 25.51
CA ALA A 599 1.43 24.74 24.67
C ALA A 599 1.97 25.61 23.52
N ASP A 600 1.11 26.47 22.93
CA ASP A 600 1.54 27.43 21.91
C ASP A 600 2.59 28.43 22.44
N LEU A 601 2.39 28.92 23.68
CA LEU A 601 3.37 29.76 24.37
C LEU A 601 4.66 29.00 24.71
N ALA A 602 4.56 27.75 25.17
CA ALA A 602 5.70 26.92 25.48
C ALA A 602 6.55 26.60 24.22
N VAL A 603 5.91 26.31 23.08
CA VAL A 603 6.60 26.16 21.78
C VAL A 603 7.32 27.45 21.40
N THR A 604 6.69 28.61 21.56
CA THR A 604 7.32 29.91 21.28
C THR A 604 8.56 30.15 22.16
N ALA A 605 8.47 29.80 23.46
CA ALA A 605 9.59 29.92 24.40
C ALA A 605 10.73 28.94 24.05
N ALA A 606 10.39 27.69 23.69
CA ALA A 606 11.38 26.68 23.30
C ALA A 606 12.16 27.09 22.03
N LEU A 607 11.48 27.72 21.06
CA LEU A 607 12.13 28.25 19.84
C LEU A 607 13.08 29.41 20.13
N ALA A 608 12.85 30.19 21.20
CA ALA A 608 13.71 31.30 21.60
C ALA A 608 14.92 30.86 22.46
N ALA A 609 14.94 29.62 22.98
CA ALA A 609 15.96 29.10 23.86
C ALA A 609 16.87 28.07 23.13
N PRO A 610 18.12 28.41 22.78
CA PRO A 610 19.03 27.50 22.06
C PRO A 610 19.38 26.21 22.82
N SER A 611 19.26 26.23 24.15
CA SER A 611 19.64 25.14 25.05
C SER A 611 18.65 23.97 25.13
N GLY A 612 17.48 24.09 24.52
CA GLY A 612 16.42 23.06 24.58
C GLY A 612 15.63 23.01 25.90
N ASP A 613 15.89 23.91 26.85
CA ASP A 613 15.24 23.93 28.18
C ASP A 613 13.71 24.14 28.15
N GLY A 614 13.19 24.71 27.05
CA GLY A 614 11.75 24.90 26.85
C GLY A 614 10.99 23.66 26.39
N LEU A 615 11.69 22.58 25.94
CA LEU A 615 11.05 21.39 25.39
C LEU A 615 10.33 20.57 26.45
N ASP A 616 10.81 20.59 27.71
CA ASP A 616 10.21 19.86 28.83
C ASP A 616 8.77 20.32 29.10
N ALA A 617 8.54 21.64 29.10
CA ALA A 617 7.21 22.20 29.28
C ALA A 617 6.25 21.81 28.12
N VAL A 618 6.76 21.66 26.90
CA VAL A 618 5.99 21.17 25.76
C VAL A 618 5.59 19.70 25.97
N CYS A 619 6.53 18.86 26.43
CA CYS A 619 6.28 17.45 26.74
C CYS A 619 5.23 17.29 27.86
N GLU A 620 5.34 18.05 28.94
CA GLU A 620 4.38 18.04 30.04
C GLU A 620 2.96 18.41 29.60
N LEU A 621 2.83 19.48 28.81
CA LEU A 621 1.54 19.94 28.31
C LEU A 621 0.95 18.94 27.30
N TYR A 622 1.78 18.32 26.45
CA TYR A 622 1.35 17.29 25.50
C TYR A 622 0.72 16.09 26.22
N VAL A 623 1.41 15.52 27.21
CA VAL A 623 0.89 14.35 27.93
C VAL A 623 -0.30 14.69 28.83
N ALA A 624 -0.43 15.95 29.24
CA ALA A 624 -1.61 16.46 29.94
C ALA A 624 -2.84 16.68 29.03
N GLY A 625 -2.68 16.50 27.69
CA GLY A 625 -3.80 16.54 26.73
C GLY A 625 -3.86 17.77 25.82
N ALA A 626 -2.85 18.62 25.82
CA ALA A 626 -2.77 19.74 24.88
C ALA A 626 -2.70 19.27 23.43
N ASP A 627 -3.32 20.02 22.52
CA ASP A 627 -3.00 20.00 21.09
C ASP A 627 -1.79 20.92 20.87
N VAL A 628 -0.64 20.35 20.59
CA VAL A 628 0.61 21.09 20.40
C VAL A 628 0.76 21.45 18.93
N PRO A 629 1.12 22.71 18.58
CA PRO A 629 1.37 23.12 17.20
C PRO A 629 2.76 22.65 16.74
N TRP A 630 2.93 21.34 16.62
CA TRP A 630 4.20 20.66 16.37
C TRP A 630 4.98 21.19 15.14
N SER A 631 4.27 21.52 14.06
CA SER A 631 4.91 22.00 12.83
C SER A 631 5.78 23.24 13.06
N ARG A 632 5.39 24.11 14.01
CA ARG A 632 6.16 25.32 14.34
C ARG A 632 7.55 25.02 14.88
N LEU A 633 7.74 23.86 15.53
CA LEU A 633 9.09 23.45 15.95
C LEU A 633 10.04 23.21 14.78
N PHE A 634 9.53 23.09 13.57
CA PHE A 634 10.30 22.80 12.37
C PHE A 634 10.28 23.94 11.32
N ASP A 635 9.71 25.10 11.68
CA ASP A 635 9.65 26.26 10.78
C ASP A 635 11.05 26.69 10.34
N GLY A 636 11.26 26.80 9.03
CA GLY A 636 12.54 27.21 8.44
C GLY A 636 13.64 26.14 8.47
N ILE A 637 13.32 24.92 8.89
CA ILE A 637 14.26 23.80 8.93
C ILE A 637 13.86 22.79 7.84
N PRO A 638 14.79 22.38 6.99
CA PRO A 638 14.53 21.26 6.09
C PRO A 638 14.36 19.99 6.93
N VAL A 639 13.15 19.45 6.96
CA VAL A 639 12.81 18.21 7.66
C VAL A 639 12.49 17.10 6.67
N ARG A 640 12.54 15.86 7.15
CA ARG A 640 12.16 14.69 6.37
C ARG A 640 11.32 13.74 7.19
N THR A 641 10.41 13.07 6.50
CA THR A 641 9.69 11.93 7.05
C THR A 641 10.65 10.73 7.14
N ALA A 642 10.56 9.98 8.22
CA ALA A 642 11.30 8.75 8.47
C ALA A 642 10.36 7.55 8.55
N ALA A 643 10.81 6.38 8.10
CA ALA A 643 10.08 5.14 8.29
C ALA A 643 10.02 4.77 9.77
N LEU A 644 8.84 4.76 10.35
CA LEU A 644 8.51 4.34 11.71
C LEU A 644 7.38 3.31 11.68
N PRO A 645 7.30 2.42 12.68
CA PRO A 645 6.15 1.55 12.82
C PRO A 645 4.84 2.33 12.77
N VAL A 646 3.84 1.76 12.12
CA VAL A 646 2.50 2.32 12.01
C VAL A 646 1.62 1.86 13.15
N TYR A 647 0.45 2.45 13.32
CA TYR A 647 -0.51 2.14 14.38
C TYR A 647 -0.91 0.66 14.37
N PRO A 648 -0.71 -0.06 15.49
CA PRO A 648 -0.96 -1.51 15.57
C PRO A 648 -2.41 -1.78 15.98
N PHE A 649 -3.36 -1.66 15.08
CA PHE A 649 -4.79 -1.88 15.38
C PHE A 649 -5.06 -3.09 16.30
N ASP A 650 -6.22 -3.05 17.01
CA ASP A 650 -6.62 -4.08 17.98
C ASP A 650 -7.23 -5.33 17.31
#